data_72bd8d68a4376139481d12f1415db9c5
#
_entry.id   72bd8d68a4376139481d12f1415db9c5
#
_cell.length_a   1.000
_cell.length_b   1.000
_cell.length_c   1.000
_cell.angle_alpha   90.00
_cell.angle_beta   90.00
_cell.angle_gamma   90.00
#
_symmetry.space_group_name_H-M   'P 1'
#
loop_
_entity.id
_entity.type
_entity.pdbx_description
1 polymer ?
#
loop_
_entity_poly.entity_id
_entity_poly.type
_entity_poly.pdbx_seq_one_letter_code
_entity_poly.pdbx_strand_id
1 'polypeptide(L)'
;MDFVQVSPESRNYKGIAISLLVIVAVCSLITMSVFVLTPVELPGAANSRLTVLDLFKPEFLVHDPEARWISDSEVLYRNRDGHVIKFNFALNETEMILRNSTFVNGICSCLSACLCVLLCVRLCFREVWELNPPEVQNAVLQHAAWGVKGQQLIYIFENNIYYQSDVQSNSLRITSSGEEGVIFNGIADWLYEEEILQSHIVHWWSPDGERLAFLMINDTLVPNMFLPRFTGSPYPRSQEYPYPKAGQPNPTVRLLVVNLYGPTHTQELVPPDGLKGREHYVSMVKWISNTHAAVRWLNRPQSVSFLTVCDATIGSCVQKHEEASDLWLTRQNQEPVFSKDGSRFFLTIPVKQGGQGDFHHIAMFTKSFRSDQNDARHLTSGNWEVTKILAYDEGEQTIYFIGTQDSPQKRHVYSASTIGLFSQRCLTCEMNQETCTFFDADISPNKQNVILQCKGTSLVCVFRSGKHSDKYTYFILDNNMPLRAALEIKKISKTDVRLTCLRSFNQSISLSLFRPSLSDGGPGSQSVSDEYELGWDSVLVSCDEVIVARLDGRGTGFRGLRVLQQVHQRLGTVDVQDQIAALEYLMTLPYIDRARIGIYGKGYGAYLTLMLLRSTALIKCAAANSPVIDWKLYGNMMKGPQGPDFLLIHGTADANVHFQHSAELIKHLIKIGANYTMQLYPDEGHFLSLQSQQHLSESLVGYFRTCFQDFSTPLPEEIGKEDDD
;
A
#
# COMPACT_ATOMS: atom_id res chain seq x y z
N MET A 1 58.00 -60.30 -58.99
CA MET A 1 57.01 -59.42 -58.31
C MET A 1 57.62 -59.04 -56.96
N ASP A 2 58.29 -57.92 -56.92
CA ASP A 2 59.00 -57.44 -55.71
C ASP A 2 57.96 -56.62 -54.87
N PHE A 3 57.80 -57.09 -53.66
CA PHE A 3 57.06 -56.33 -52.64
C PHE A 3 57.94 -55.25 -52.07
N VAL A 4 57.68 -53.98 -52.38
CA VAL A 4 58.32 -52.87 -51.74
C VAL A 4 57.70 -52.69 -50.33
N GLN A 5 58.47 -52.90 -49.31
CA GLN A 5 58.11 -52.70 -47.91
C GLN A 5 58.22 -51.22 -47.59
N VAL A 6 57.09 -50.54 -47.45
CA VAL A 6 57.07 -49.12 -47.01
C VAL A 6 57.18 -49.11 -45.48
N SER A 7 58.31 -48.54 -45.01
CA SER A 7 58.50 -48.29 -43.57
C SER A 7 57.56 -47.18 -43.09
N PRO A 8 56.96 -47.27 -41.89
CA PRO A 8 56.08 -46.23 -41.36
C PRO A 8 56.94 -44.98 -41.03
N GLU A 9 56.41 -43.83 -41.46
CA GLU A 9 56.96 -42.51 -41.10
C GLU A 9 57.08 -42.34 -39.59
N SER A 10 58.28 -42.07 -39.12
CA SER A 10 58.55 -41.79 -37.71
C SER A 10 57.98 -40.42 -37.34
N ARG A 11 56.92 -40.39 -36.61
CA ARG A 11 56.36 -39.17 -36.08
C ARG A 11 57.38 -38.47 -35.17
N ASN A 12 57.61 -37.18 -35.43
CA ASN A 12 58.55 -36.37 -34.66
C ASN A 12 57.96 -35.97 -33.31
N TYR A 13 57.87 -36.89 -32.35
CA TYR A 13 57.30 -36.67 -31.01
C TYR A 13 58.05 -35.56 -30.23
N LYS A 14 59.36 -35.31 -30.52
CA LYS A 14 60.06 -34.19 -29.89
C LYS A 14 59.58 -32.83 -30.40
N GLY A 15 59.31 -32.70 -31.70
CA GLY A 15 58.71 -31.47 -32.23
C GLY A 15 57.32 -31.21 -31.73
N ILE A 16 56.45 -32.25 -31.61
CA ILE A 16 55.09 -32.16 -31.04
C ILE A 16 55.14 -31.75 -29.56
N ALA A 17 56.02 -32.34 -28.76
CA ALA A 17 56.23 -32.01 -27.36
C ALA A 17 56.70 -30.57 -27.16
N ILE A 18 57.64 -30.09 -27.99
CA ILE A 18 58.11 -28.69 -27.93
C ILE A 18 56.97 -27.71 -28.31
N SER A 19 56.21 -28.01 -29.37
CA SER A 19 55.02 -27.17 -29.77
C SER A 19 53.98 -27.09 -28.70
N LEU A 20 53.63 -28.21 -28.05
CA LEU A 20 52.68 -28.25 -26.91
C LEU A 20 53.20 -27.44 -25.73
N LEU A 21 54.50 -27.52 -25.42
CA LEU A 21 55.11 -26.78 -24.32
C LEU A 21 55.09 -25.26 -24.59
N VAL A 22 55.34 -24.84 -25.84
CA VAL A 22 55.22 -23.44 -26.26
C VAL A 22 53.80 -22.95 -26.17
N ILE A 23 52.81 -23.75 -26.62
CA ILE A 23 51.40 -23.40 -26.51
C ILE A 23 50.98 -23.25 -25.04
N VAL A 24 51.38 -24.18 -24.17
CA VAL A 24 51.07 -24.08 -22.73
C VAL A 24 51.73 -22.86 -22.11
N ALA A 25 53.00 -22.57 -22.46
CA ALA A 25 53.69 -21.37 -21.96
C ALA A 25 53.03 -20.07 -22.43
N VAL A 26 52.62 -19.98 -23.69
CA VAL A 26 51.89 -18.80 -24.23
C VAL A 26 50.50 -18.67 -23.59
N CYS A 27 49.75 -19.76 -23.45
CA CYS A 27 48.45 -19.75 -22.76
C CYS A 27 48.59 -19.35 -21.28
N SER A 28 49.65 -19.82 -20.60
CA SER A 28 49.93 -19.41 -19.21
C SER A 28 50.30 -17.94 -19.10
N LEU A 29 51.06 -17.40 -20.05
CA LEU A 29 51.38 -15.97 -20.10
C LEU A 29 50.13 -15.11 -20.41
N ILE A 30 49.25 -15.56 -21.29
CA ILE A 30 48.02 -14.88 -21.60
C ILE A 30 47.09 -14.90 -20.36
N THR A 31 46.88 -16.05 -19.72
CA THR A 31 46.07 -16.15 -18.50
C THR A 31 46.65 -15.32 -17.36
N MET A 32 47.96 -15.33 -17.18
CA MET A 32 48.64 -14.51 -16.17
C MET A 32 48.53 -13.01 -16.50
N SER A 33 48.66 -12.63 -17.77
CA SER A 33 48.45 -11.25 -18.23
C SER A 33 47.02 -10.78 -18.04
N VAL A 34 46.04 -11.63 -18.37
CA VAL A 34 44.61 -11.35 -18.09
C VAL A 34 44.37 -11.21 -16.58
N PHE A 35 44.96 -12.07 -15.75
CA PHE A 35 44.79 -12.00 -14.29
C PHE A 35 45.49 -10.78 -13.66
N VAL A 36 46.61 -10.31 -14.22
CA VAL A 36 47.35 -9.15 -13.72
C VAL A 36 46.83 -7.83 -14.31
N LEU A 37 46.34 -7.83 -15.55
CA LEU A 37 45.87 -6.63 -16.25
C LEU A 37 44.38 -6.43 -16.15
N THR A 38 43.56 -7.46 -15.83
CA THR A 38 42.17 -7.24 -15.41
C THR A 38 42.24 -6.60 -14.02
N PRO A 39 41.86 -5.34 -13.86
CA PRO A 39 41.72 -4.80 -12.52
C PRO A 39 40.75 -5.73 -11.80
N VAL A 40 41.15 -6.29 -10.68
CA VAL A 40 40.26 -6.86 -9.69
C VAL A 40 39.33 -5.70 -9.39
N GLU A 41 38.12 -5.75 -9.89
CA GLU A 41 37.06 -4.90 -9.35
C GLU A 41 37.02 -5.28 -7.88
N LEU A 42 37.65 -4.46 -7.06
CA LEU A 42 37.51 -4.51 -5.63
C LEU A 42 35.99 -4.42 -5.41
N PRO A 43 35.37 -5.37 -4.70
CA PRO A 43 34.01 -5.19 -4.23
C PRO A 43 34.06 -4.01 -3.26
N GLY A 44 33.70 -2.80 -3.77
CA GLY A 44 33.80 -1.57 -3.01
C GLY A 44 34.17 -0.34 -3.83
N ALA A 45 33.83 -0.25 -5.11
CA ALA A 45 33.60 1.08 -5.69
C ALA A 45 32.33 1.65 -5.03
N ALA A 46 32.46 2.13 -3.78
CA ALA A 46 31.49 3.03 -3.17
C ALA A 46 31.31 4.20 -4.14
N ASN A 47 30.23 4.19 -4.97
CA ASN A 47 29.75 5.24 -5.88
C ASN A 47 29.25 4.70 -7.23
N SER A 48 28.82 3.45 -7.35
CA SER A 48 28.08 3.03 -8.54
C SER A 48 26.73 3.75 -8.59
N ARG A 49 26.31 4.18 -9.78
CA ARG A 49 25.03 4.86 -9.96
C ARG A 49 23.87 3.86 -9.88
N LEU A 50 22.72 4.32 -9.40
CA LEU A 50 21.50 3.52 -9.34
C LEU A 50 20.91 3.37 -10.74
N THR A 51 20.49 2.17 -11.11
CA THR A 51 19.81 1.89 -12.40
C THR A 51 18.36 1.53 -12.19
N VAL A 52 17.52 1.63 -13.23
CA VAL A 52 16.12 1.20 -13.14
C VAL A 52 16.01 -0.29 -12.80
N LEU A 53 16.90 -1.12 -13.34
CA LEU A 53 16.93 -2.55 -13.03
C LEU A 53 17.20 -2.84 -11.54
N ASP A 54 17.97 -1.98 -10.86
CA ASP A 54 18.24 -2.14 -9.44
C ASP A 54 16.97 -2.01 -8.59
N LEU A 55 16.00 -1.19 -9.02
CA LEU A 55 14.73 -0.98 -8.29
C LEU A 55 13.91 -2.27 -8.15
N PHE A 56 14.10 -3.23 -9.05
CA PHE A 56 13.34 -4.48 -9.13
C PHE A 56 14.12 -5.69 -8.62
N LYS A 57 15.35 -5.49 -8.16
CA LYS A 57 16.16 -6.56 -7.57
C LYS A 57 15.77 -6.79 -6.11
N PRO A 58 15.70 -8.05 -5.65
CA PRO A 58 15.31 -8.38 -4.28
C PRO A 58 16.16 -7.69 -3.19
N GLU A 59 17.44 -7.42 -3.46
CA GLU A 59 18.33 -6.76 -2.52
C GLU A 59 18.01 -5.27 -2.27
N PHE A 60 17.27 -4.60 -3.17
CA PHE A 60 16.82 -3.21 -3.00
C PHE A 60 15.41 -3.09 -2.42
N LEU A 61 14.73 -4.21 -2.22
CA LEU A 61 13.40 -4.24 -1.62
C LEU A 61 13.49 -4.42 -0.09
N VAL A 62 12.62 -3.70 0.62
CA VAL A 62 12.41 -3.97 2.04
C VAL A 62 11.72 -5.32 2.16
N HIS A 63 12.34 -6.24 2.87
CA HIS A 63 11.69 -7.50 3.18
C HIS A 63 10.71 -7.32 4.34
N ASP A 64 9.43 -7.59 4.07
CA ASP A 64 8.40 -7.72 5.10
C ASP A 64 8.26 -9.22 5.44
N PRO A 65 8.62 -9.63 6.65
CA PRO A 65 8.51 -11.03 7.06
C PRO A 65 7.05 -11.47 7.30
N GLU A 66 6.05 -10.62 7.10
CA GLU A 66 4.63 -10.91 7.34
C GLU A 66 4.39 -11.51 8.75
N ALA A 67 5.13 -11.02 9.74
CA ALA A 67 5.15 -11.60 11.08
C ALA A 67 3.78 -11.49 11.77
N ARG A 68 3.29 -12.59 12.35
CA ARG A 68 2.00 -12.69 13.02
C ARG A 68 2.11 -13.45 14.34
N TRP A 69 1.37 -13.00 15.35
CA TRP A 69 1.21 -13.71 16.61
C TRP A 69 0.38 -14.98 16.42
N ILE A 70 0.87 -16.12 16.89
CA ILE A 70 0.12 -17.39 16.97
C ILE A 70 -0.19 -17.76 18.42
N SER A 71 0.56 -17.22 19.38
CA SER A 71 0.30 -17.32 20.82
C SER A 71 0.90 -16.10 21.54
N ASP A 72 0.84 -16.08 22.85
CA ASP A 72 1.43 -15.03 23.68
C ASP A 72 2.97 -14.92 23.56
N SER A 73 3.62 -16.00 23.15
CA SER A 73 5.09 -16.11 23.07
C SER A 73 5.62 -16.65 21.75
N GLU A 74 4.76 -16.89 20.77
CA GLU A 74 5.16 -17.45 19.49
C GLU A 74 4.72 -16.57 18.33
N VAL A 75 5.64 -16.38 17.40
CA VAL A 75 5.46 -15.61 16.17
C VAL A 75 5.71 -16.49 14.97
N LEU A 76 4.82 -16.45 14.00
CA LEU A 76 5.02 -17.03 12.69
C LEU A 76 5.47 -15.94 11.73
N TYR A 77 6.53 -16.22 10.96
CA TYR A 77 7.03 -15.24 9.98
C TYR A 77 7.69 -15.93 8.78
N ARG A 78 7.81 -15.21 7.68
CA ARG A 78 8.50 -15.66 6.48
C ARG A 78 9.89 -15.04 6.43
N ASN A 79 10.93 -15.87 6.26
CA ASN A 79 12.28 -15.36 6.05
C ASN A 79 12.53 -14.97 4.58
N ARG A 80 13.68 -14.36 4.28
CA ARG A 80 14.05 -13.94 2.92
C ARG A 80 14.12 -15.07 1.89
N ASP A 81 14.39 -16.30 2.33
CA ASP A 81 14.39 -17.48 1.45
C ASP A 81 12.98 -17.98 1.15
N GLY A 82 11.96 -17.33 1.71
CA GLY A 82 10.55 -17.69 1.58
C GLY A 82 10.12 -18.85 2.48
N HIS A 83 10.97 -19.30 3.41
CA HIS A 83 10.61 -20.32 4.39
C HIS A 83 9.72 -19.74 5.48
N VAL A 84 8.73 -20.50 5.92
CA VAL A 84 7.89 -20.15 7.05
C VAL A 84 8.47 -20.69 8.33
N ILE A 85 8.68 -19.81 9.29
CA ILE A 85 9.40 -20.06 10.53
C ILE A 85 8.49 -19.68 11.70
N LYS A 86 8.42 -20.57 12.68
CA LYS A 86 7.86 -20.28 14.01
C LYS A 86 9.01 -19.93 14.97
N PHE A 87 8.91 -18.82 15.62
CA PHE A 87 9.85 -18.36 16.63
C PHE A 87 9.16 -18.27 17.99
N ASN A 88 9.66 -19.03 18.97
CA ASN A 88 9.26 -18.93 20.37
C ASN A 88 10.30 -18.10 21.12
N PHE A 89 9.97 -16.84 21.43
CA PHE A 89 10.92 -15.94 22.10
C PHE A 89 11.03 -16.16 23.61
N ALA A 90 10.11 -16.89 24.24
CA ALA A 90 10.24 -17.28 25.66
C ALA A 90 11.31 -18.34 25.86
N LEU A 91 11.45 -19.26 24.90
CA LEU A 91 12.45 -20.32 24.88
C LEU A 91 13.67 -19.97 24.01
N ASN A 92 13.59 -18.90 23.22
CA ASN A 92 14.57 -18.53 22.20
C ASN A 92 14.82 -19.67 21.18
N GLU A 93 13.75 -20.33 20.77
CA GLU A 93 13.78 -21.46 19.85
C GLU A 93 13.13 -21.10 18.50
N THR A 94 13.75 -21.59 17.44
CA THR A 94 13.29 -21.40 16.07
C THR A 94 12.97 -22.73 15.44
N GLU A 95 11.77 -22.89 14.89
CA GLU A 95 11.31 -24.08 14.20
C GLU A 95 10.92 -23.74 12.76
N MET A 96 11.51 -24.46 11.78
CA MET A 96 11.10 -24.33 10.38
C MET A 96 9.83 -25.13 10.14
N ILE A 97 8.73 -24.45 9.85
CA ILE A 97 7.44 -25.08 9.63
C ILE A 97 7.26 -25.53 8.18
N LEU A 98 7.60 -24.65 7.22
CA LEU A 98 7.49 -24.93 5.79
C LEU A 98 8.70 -24.43 5.02
N ARG A 99 9.13 -25.22 4.05
CA ARG A 99 10.16 -24.83 3.08
C ARG A 99 9.53 -24.12 1.89
N ASN A 100 10.24 -23.15 1.32
CA ASN A 100 9.82 -22.45 0.10
C ASN A 100 9.51 -23.41 -1.07
N SER A 101 10.28 -24.51 -1.20
CA SER A 101 10.03 -25.52 -2.23
C SER A 101 8.65 -26.20 -2.16
N THR A 102 7.96 -26.10 -1.02
CA THR A 102 6.60 -26.60 -0.86
C THR A 102 5.57 -25.73 -1.60
N PHE A 103 5.88 -24.44 -1.84
CA PHE A 103 5.02 -23.49 -2.56
C PHE A 103 5.23 -23.54 -4.08
N VAL A 104 6.39 -24.00 -4.56
CA VAL A 104 6.76 -23.99 -5.98
C VAL A 104 5.95 -25.01 -6.80
N ASN A 105 5.35 -26.01 -6.18
CA ASN A 105 4.57 -27.05 -6.85
C ASN A 105 3.08 -26.68 -7.10
N GLY A 106 2.77 -25.39 -7.24
CA GLY A 106 1.57 -24.96 -7.97
C GLY A 106 0.26 -24.86 -7.18
N ILE A 107 0.26 -24.85 -5.84
CA ILE A 107 -1.01 -24.89 -5.06
C ILE A 107 -1.27 -23.63 -4.22
N CYS A 108 -0.36 -22.70 -4.09
CA CYS A 108 -0.61 -21.46 -3.32
C CYS A 108 -0.07 -20.21 -4.02
N SER A 109 -0.82 -19.71 -4.98
CA SER A 109 -0.61 -18.34 -5.54
C SER A 109 -1.40 -17.26 -4.79
N CYS A 110 -2.04 -17.58 -3.65
CA CYS A 110 -2.82 -16.61 -2.88
C CYS A 110 -1.98 -15.93 -1.80
N LEU A 111 -1.98 -14.62 -1.80
CA LEU A 111 -1.35 -13.69 -0.83
C LEU A 111 -1.84 -13.84 0.63
N SER A 112 -2.74 -14.76 0.94
CA SER A 112 -3.16 -15.13 2.29
C SER A 112 -2.35 -16.29 2.86
N ALA A 113 -1.03 -16.29 2.67
CA ALA A 113 -0.12 -17.37 3.00
C ALA A 113 -0.15 -17.83 4.48
N CYS A 114 -0.50 -16.95 5.43
CA CYS A 114 -0.59 -17.33 6.84
C CYS A 114 -1.67 -18.38 7.14
N LEU A 115 -2.78 -18.36 6.42
CA LEU A 115 -3.85 -19.33 6.63
C LEU A 115 -3.52 -20.71 6.05
N CYS A 116 -2.90 -20.75 4.87
CA CYS A 116 -2.38 -21.99 4.28
C CYS A 116 -1.34 -22.68 5.17
N VAL A 117 -0.52 -21.89 5.88
CA VAL A 117 0.54 -22.41 6.75
C VAL A 117 0.00 -23.11 7.99
N LEU A 118 -0.99 -22.56 8.67
CA LEU A 118 -1.62 -23.20 9.82
C LEU A 118 -2.24 -24.55 9.48
N LEU A 119 -2.67 -24.73 8.24
CA LEU A 119 -3.23 -26.00 7.75
C LEU A 119 -2.18 -27.00 7.35
N CYS A 120 -1.12 -26.58 6.65
CA CYS A 120 -0.01 -27.47 6.32
C CYS A 120 0.71 -28.01 7.57
N VAL A 121 0.70 -27.26 8.68
CA VAL A 121 1.31 -27.71 9.95
C VAL A 121 0.51 -28.83 10.62
N ARG A 122 -0.80 -28.92 10.42
CA ARG A 122 -1.62 -30.04 10.91
C ARG A 122 -1.69 -31.23 9.95
N LEU A 123 -1.36 -31.02 8.67
CA LEU A 123 -1.39 -32.08 7.64
C LEU A 123 0.01 -32.66 7.43
N CYS A 124 0.50 -33.46 8.37
CA CYS A 124 1.63 -34.38 8.13
C CYS A 124 1.32 -35.44 7.04
N PHE A 125 0.13 -35.46 6.48
CA PHE A 125 -0.28 -36.29 5.35
C PHE A 125 -0.62 -35.38 4.17
N ARG A 126 0.07 -35.55 3.04
CA ARG A 126 -0.09 -34.81 1.78
C ARG A 126 -1.39 -35.22 1.06
N GLU A 127 -2.53 -35.05 1.69
CA GLU A 127 -3.81 -35.23 1.00
C GLU A 127 -4.26 -33.87 0.44
N VAL A 128 -4.44 -33.81 -0.86
CA VAL A 128 -4.97 -32.66 -1.58
C VAL A 128 -6.47 -32.90 -1.78
N TRP A 129 -7.26 -31.95 -1.27
CA TRP A 129 -8.71 -31.98 -1.43
C TRP A 129 -9.12 -30.83 -2.37
N GLU A 130 -9.96 -31.17 -3.36
CA GLU A 130 -10.56 -30.17 -4.22
C GLU A 130 -11.71 -29.48 -3.49
N LEU A 131 -11.71 -28.15 -3.54
CA LEU A 131 -12.78 -27.33 -2.97
C LEU A 131 -13.73 -26.91 -4.09
N ASN A 132 -14.92 -27.50 -4.11
CA ASN A 132 -15.95 -27.25 -5.12
C ASN A 132 -17.32 -27.05 -4.44
N PRO A 133 -18.19 -26.18 -5.00
CA PRO A 133 -19.59 -26.18 -4.64
C PRO A 133 -20.24 -27.53 -4.99
N PRO A 134 -21.28 -27.97 -4.26
CA PRO A 134 -21.91 -29.26 -4.50
C PRO A 134 -22.46 -29.44 -5.93
N GLU A 135 -22.81 -28.32 -6.57
CA GLU A 135 -23.45 -28.26 -7.88
C GLU A 135 -22.48 -28.29 -9.05
N VAL A 136 -21.19 -27.90 -8.83
CA VAL A 136 -20.23 -27.67 -9.91
C VAL A 136 -18.87 -28.25 -9.60
N GLN A 137 -18.33 -29.06 -10.51
CA GLN A 137 -16.95 -29.58 -10.42
C GLN A 137 -15.98 -28.64 -11.13
N ASN A 138 -14.74 -28.56 -10.65
CA ASN A 138 -13.68 -27.67 -11.15
C ASN A 138 -14.11 -26.20 -11.18
N ALA A 139 -14.80 -25.74 -10.14
CA ALA A 139 -15.27 -24.38 -10.01
C ALA A 139 -14.10 -23.40 -9.85
N VAL A 140 -14.18 -22.24 -10.51
CA VAL A 140 -13.27 -21.12 -10.25
C VAL A 140 -13.87 -20.31 -9.11
N LEU A 141 -13.23 -20.37 -7.93
CA LEU A 141 -13.71 -19.68 -6.75
C LEU A 141 -13.26 -18.21 -6.74
N GLN A 142 -14.16 -17.32 -6.35
CA GLN A 142 -13.87 -15.88 -6.18
C GLN A 142 -13.06 -15.63 -4.91
N HIS A 143 -13.28 -16.43 -3.88
CA HIS A 143 -12.55 -16.36 -2.60
C HIS A 143 -12.60 -17.72 -1.89
N ALA A 144 -11.56 -18.02 -1.11
CA ALA A 144 -11.56 -19.12 -0.16
C ALA A 144 -10.68 -18.78 1.05
N ALA A 145 -11.18 -19.01 2.25
CA ALA A 145 -10.47 -18.73 3.49
C ALA A 145 -10.88 -19.67 4.63
N TRP A 146 -9.97 -19.84 5.58
CA TRP A 146 -10.24 -20.58 6.81
C TRP A 146 -11.04 -19.75 7.81
N GLY A 147 -11.86 -20.44 8.59
CA GLY A 147 -12.50 -19.86 9.75
C GLY A 147 -11.55 -19.73 10.95
N VAL A 148 -12.07 -19.28 12.07
CA VAL A 148 -11.29 -19.02 13.28
C VAL A 148 -11.09 -20.27 14.16
N LYS A 149 -11.82 -21.35 13.90
CA LYS A 149 -11.81 -22.57 14.74
C LYS A 149 -11.63 -23.85 13.92
N GLY A 150 -10.67 -24.67 14.29
CA GLY A 150 -10.47 -25.99 13.68
C GLY A 150 -10.12 -25.93 12.20
N GLN A 151 -10.87 -26.66 11.38
CA GLN A 151 -10.73 -26.73 9.93
C GLN A 151 -11.94 -26.11 9.20
N GLN A 152 -12.66 -25.22 9.87
CA GLN A 152 -13.74 -24.48 9.23
C GLN A 152 -13.21 -23.69 8.04
N LEU A 153 -13.93 -23.70 6.94
CA LEU A 153 -13.61 -22.88 5.79
C LEU A 153 -14.86 -22.29 5.15
N ILE A 154 -14.65 -21.17 4.49
CA ILE A 154 -15.65 -20.46 3.71
C ILE A 154 -15.06 -20.21 2.33
N TYR A 155 -15.88 -20.31 1.31
CA TYR A 155 -15.52 -19.89 -0.03
C TYR A 155 -16.71 -19.24 -0.74
N ILE A 156 -16.41 -18.49 -1.79
CA ILE A 156 -17.40 -17.75 -2.56
C ILE A 156 -17.33 -18.17 -4.01
N PHE A 157 -18.51 -18.55 -4.54
CA PHE A 157 -18.72 -18.95 -5.91
C PHE A 157 -20.02 -18.32 -6.42
N GLU A 158 -19.99 -17.71 -7.62
CA GLU A 158 -21.12 -16.99 -8.23
C GLU A 158 -21.80 -16.02 -7.23
N ASN A 159 -21.00 -15.21 -6.55
CA ASN A 159 -21.41 -14.23 -5.55
C ASN A 159 -22.21 -14.82 -4.37
N ASN A 160 -22.10 -16.14 -4.11
CA ASN A 160 -22.73 -16.82 -3.00
C ASN A 160 -21.71 -17.43 -2.05
N ILE A 161 -22.03 -17.37 -0.76
CA ILE A 161 -21.19 -17.88 0.32
C ILE A 161 -21.51 -19.37 0.52
N TYR A 162 -20.45 -20.17 0.60
CA TYR A 162 -20.46 -21.58 0.97
C TYR A 162 -19.60 -21.81 2.21
N TYR A 163 -20.03 -22.71 3.07
CA TYR A 163 -19.37 -23.05 4.33
C TYR A 163 -19.10 -24.56 4.42
N GLN A 164 -17.96 -24.92 4.97
CA GLN A 164 -17.62 -26.28 5.39
C GLN A 164 -17.13 -26.27 6.85
N SER A 165 -17.61 -27.21 7.66
CA SER A 165 -17.18 -27.33 9.06
C SER A 165 -15.77 -27.92 9.20
N ASP A 166 -15.34 -28.71 8.23
CA ASP A 166 -14.01 -29.27 8.07
C ASP A 166 -13.76 -29.66 6.61
N VAL A 167 -12.52 -30.00 6.27
CA VAL A 167 -12.09 -30.30 4.88
C VAL A 167 -12.82 -31.48 4.26
N GLN A 168 -13.32 -32.42 5.08
CA GLN A 168 -14.01 -33.64 4.61
C GLN A 168 -15.54 -33.51 4.64
N SER A 169 -16.06 -32.46 5.26
CA SER A 169 -17.51 -32.24 5.35
C SER A 169 -18.10 -31.76 4.03
N ASN A 170 -19.39 -32.00 3.83
CA ASN A 170 -20.10 -31.42 2.69
C ASN A 170 -20.25 -29.95 2.82
N SER A 171 -20.11 -29.25 1.71
CA SER A 171 -20.34 -27.80 1.63
C SER A 171 -21.82 -27.45 1.84
N LEU A 172 -22.06 -26.45 2.66
CA LEU A 172 -23.37 -25.86 2.89
C LEU A 172 -23.44 -24.52 2.17
N ARG A 173 -24.40 -24.37 1.25
CA ARG A 173 -24.68 -23.06 0.63
C ARG A 173 -25.40 -22.16 1.62
N ILE A 174 -24.77 -21.05 1.98
CA ILE A 174 -25.29 -20.09 2.98
C ILE A 174 -26.21 -19.06 2.35
N THR A 175 -25.85 -18.57 1.16
CA THR A 175 -26.65 -17.58 0.41
C THR A 175 -27.05 -18.12 -0.95
N SER A 176 -28.20 -17.67 -1.46
CA SER A 176 -28.73 -18.05 -2.78
C SER A 176 -29.17 -16.83 -3.61
N SER A 177 -28.93 -15.63 -3.10
CA SER A 177 -29.32 -14.37 -3.76
C SER A 177 -28.22 -13.83 -4.69
N GLY A 178 -27.02 -14.43 -4.71
CA GLY A 178 -25.91 -13.96 -5.53
C GLY A 178 -26.25 -14.00 -7.01
N GLU A 179 -25.93 -12.91 -7.71
CA GLU A 179 -26.09 -12.73 -9.14
C GLU A 179 -24.88 -11.98 -9.66
N GLU A 180 -24.21 -12.52 -10.68
CA GLU A 180 -22.96 -11.96 -11.21
C GLU A 180 -23.17 -10.51 -11.68
N GLY A 181 -22.33 -9.59 -11.19
CA GLY A 181 -22.36 -8.17 -11.52
C GLY A 181 -23.57 -7.40 -10.91
N VAL A 182 -24.44 -8.05 -10.12
CA VAL A 182 -25.67 -7.42 -9.58
C VAL A 182 -25.80 -7.58 -8.07
N ILE A 183 -25.68 -8.80 -7.54
CA ILE A 183 -25.82 -9.04 -6.09
C ILE A 183 -24.60 -9.79 -5.58
N PHE A 184 -23.91 -9.19 -4.62
CA PHE A 184 -22.69 -9.68 -4.01
C PHE A 184 -22.95 -10.08 -2.56
N ASN A 185 -22.55 -11.28 -2.15
CA ASN A 185 -22.63 -11.74 -0.76
C ASN A 185 -21.23 -12.05 -0.24
N GLY A 186 -20.77 -11.31 0.77
CA GLY A 186 -19.50 -11.55 1.45
C GLY A 186 -18.24 -11.14 0.69
N ILE A 187 -18.38 -10.67 -0.56
CA ILE A 187 -17.36 -9.97 -1.33
C ILE A 187 -17.88 -8.60 -1.72
N ALA A 188 -16.95 -7.66 -1.93
CA ALA A 188 -17.24 -6.28 -2.28
C ALA A 188 -17.57 -6.11 -3.78
N ASP A 189 -18.42 -5.13 -4.08
CA ASP A 189 -18.49 -4.48 -5.37
C ASP A 189 -17.34 -3.46 -5.51
N TRP A 190 -17.24 -2.80 -6.66
CA TRP A 190 -16.20 -1.81 -6.90
C TRP A 190 -16.19 -0.68 -5.84
N LEU A 191 -17.37 -0.14 -5.46
CA LEU A 191 -17.46 0.99 -4.52
C LEU A 191 -16.96 0.61 -3.11
N TYR A 192 -17.33 -0.57 -2.63
CA TYR A 192 -16.92 -1.03 -1.30
C TYR A 192 -15.46 -1.47 -1.26
N GLU A 193 -14.95 -2.07 -2.36
CA GLU A 193 -13.55 -2.49 -2.45
C GLU A 193 -12.60 -1.29 -2.52
N GLU A 194 -12.85 -0.31 -3.37
CA GLU A 194 -11.93 0.80 -3.63
C GLU A 194 -12.10 1.95 -2.63
N GLU A 195 -13.34 2.31 -2.27
CA GLU A 195 -13.62 3.59 -1.60
C GLU A 195 -14.05 3.44 -0.14
N ILE A 196 -14.80 2.39 0.24
CA ILE A 196 -15.43 2.32 1.56
C ILE A 196 -14.61 1.48 2.54
N LEU A 197 -14.36 0.20 2.23
CA LEU A 197 -13.68 -0.74 3.13
C LEU A 197 -12.22 -1.03 2.72
N GLN A 198 -11.85 -0.70 1.48
CA GLN A 198 -10.52 -0.97 0.91
C GLN A 198 -10.14 -2.46 1.04
N SER A 199 -11.12 -3.31 0.81
CA SER A 199 -11.03 -4.75 0.95
C SER A 199 -12.01 -5.45 0.02
N HIS A 200 -11.50 -6.47 -0.71
CA HIS A 200 -12.35 -7.37 -1.48
C HIS A 200 -13.28 -8.21 -0.59
N ILE A 201 -12.88 -8.43 0.69
CA ILE A 201 -13.58 -9.28 1.65
C ILE A 201 -14.49 -8.43 2.53
N VAL A 202 -15.79 -8.74 2.52
CA VAL A 202 -16.80 -8.06 3.32
C VAL A 202 -17.61 -9.04 4.16
N HIS A 203 -16.89 -9.97 4.81
CA HIS A 203 -17.44 -10.87 5.80
C HIS A 203 -16.51 -11.00 7.02
N TRP A 204 -17.08 -11.29 8.20
CA TRP A 204 -16.37 -11.27 9.49
C TRP A 204 -16.84 -12.41 10.38
N TRP A 205 -15.91 -13.24 10.84
CA TRP A 205 -16.18 -14.32 11.78
C TRP A 205 -16.35 -13.82 13.20
N SER A 206 -17.33 -14.39 13.94
CA SER A 206 -17.35 -14.26 15.39
C SER A 206 -16.14 -14.94 16.02
N PRO A 207 -15.70 -14.50 17.24
CA PRO A 207 -14.50 -15.06 17.88
C PRO A 207 -14.57 -16.57 18.16
N ASP A 208 -15.76 -17.13 18.36
CA ASP A 208 -16.01 -18.56 18.56
C ASP A 208 -16.16 -19.35 17.24
N GLY A 209 -16.21 -18.69 16.08
CA GLY A 209 -16.42 -19.30 14.78
C GLY A 209 -17.82 -19.87 14.56
N GLU A 210 -18.80 -19.51 15.40
CA GLU A 210 -20.18 -20.01 15.29
C GLU A 210 -21.08 -19.11 14.44
N ARG A 211 -20.66 -17.85 14.19
CA ARG A 211 -21.41 -16.86 13.40
C ARG A 211 -20.52 -16.21 12.36
N LEU A 212 -21.14 -15.87 11.23
CA LEU A 212 -20.52 -15.11 10.17
C LEU A 212 -21.37 -13.86 9.89
N ALA A 213 -20.81 -12.68 10.07
CA ALA A 213 -21.40 -11.44 9.57
C ALA A 213 -20.92 -11.23 8.12
N PHE A 214 -21.80 -10.73 7.25
CA PHE A 214 -21.45 -10.40 5.87
C PHE A 214 -22.30 -9.29 5.30
N LEU A 215 -21.77 -8.53 4.35
CA LEU A 215 -22.57 -7.60 3.55
C LEU A 215 -23.22 -8.34 2.39
N MET A 216 -24.48 -8.03 2.15
CA MET A 216 -25.16 -8.23 0.88
C MET A 216 -25.24 -6.87 0.19
N ILE A 217 -24.58 -6.74 -0.94
CA ILE A 217 -24.50 -5.52 -1.74
C ILE A 217 -25.36 -5.75 -2.99
N ASN A 218 -26.25 -4.82 -3.29
CA ASN A 218 -27.16 -4.90 -4.43
C ASN A 218 -26.99 -3.71 -5.34
N ASP A 219 -26.48 -3.95 -6.52
CA ASP A 219 -26.14 -3.01 -7.59
C ASP A 219 -27.20 -2.91 -8.71
N THR A 220 -28.39 -3.47 -8.50
CA THR A 220 -29.46 -3.48 -9.54
C THR A 220 -29.71 -2.10 -10.15
N LEU A 221 -29.51 -1.02 -9.40
CA LEU A 221 -29.75 0.36 -9.86
C LEU A 221 -28.46 1.09 -10.24
N VAL A 222 -27.28 0.47 -10.04
CA VAL A 222 -25.99 1.08 -10.35
C VAL A 222 -25.67 0.90 -11.84
N PRO A 223 -25.30 1.97 -12.56
CA PRO A 223 -24.90 1.85 -13.97
C PRO A 223 -23.57 1.10 -14.11
N ASN A 224 -23.45 0.30 -15.19
CA ASN A 224 -22.26 -0.45 -15.51
C ASN A 224 -21.22 0.38 -16.27
N MET A 225 -19.94 0.10 -16.01
CA MET A 225 -18.78 0.47 -16.82
C MET A 225 -18.27 -0.74 -17.59
N PHE A 226 -17.57 -0.48 -18.71
CA PHE A 226 -17.00 -1.49 -19.58
C PHE A 226 -15.47 -1.43 -19.54
N LEU A 227 -14.83 -2.55 -19.19
CA LEU A 227 -13.38 -2.72 -19.28
C LEU A 227 -13.06 -3.54 -20.53
N PRO A 228 -12.40 -2.96 -21.52
CA PRO A 228 -11.95 -3.70 -22.69
C PRO A 228 -10.78 -4.62 -22.32
N ARG A 229 -10.77 -5.83 -22.89
CA ARG A 229 -9.66 -6.79 -22.87
C ARG A 229 -9.23 -7.04 -24.30
N PHE A 230 -8.03 -6.56 -24.65
CA PHE A 230 -7.53 -6.57 -26.04
C PHE A 230 -6.67 -7.79 -26.35
N THR A 231 -6.03 -8.38 -25.33
CA THR A 231 -5.04 -9.45 -25.51
C THR A 231 -5.56 -10.80 -25.00
N GLY A 232 -4.85 -11.87 -25.33
CA GLY A 232 -5.15 -13.23 -24.83
C GLY A 232 -6.29 -13.94 -25.57
N SER A 233 -6.95 -13.31 -26.55
CA SER A 233 -7.96 -13.96 -27.40
C SER A 233 -7.97 -13.36 -28.81
N PRO A 234 -8.45 -14.11 -29.84
CA PRO A 234 -8.53 -13.60 -31.25
C PRO A 234 -9.43 -12.38 -31.39
N TYR A 235 -10.44 -12.23 -30.56
CA TYR A 235 -11.36 -11.09 -30.57
C TYR A 235 -11.30 -10.39 -29.22
N PRO A 236 -11.29 -9.04 -29.18
CA PRO A 236 -11.39 -8.28 -27.94
C PRO A 236 -12.66 -8.68 -27.17
N ARG A 237 -12.54 -8.69 -25.84
CA ARG A 237 -13.65 -8.94 -24.92
C ARG A 237 -13.93 -7.67 -24.11
N SER A 238 -15.11 -7.58 -23.53
CA SER A 238 -15.45 -6.56 -22.55
C SER A 238 -15.90 -7.23 -21.26
N GLN A 239 -15.52 -6.66 -20.14
CA GLN A 239 -16.03 -7.01 -18.82
C GLN A 239 -16.85 -5.83 -18.32
N GLU A 240 -18.06 -6.10 -17.88
CA GLU A 240 -18.93 -5.09 -17.24
C GLU A 240 -18.78 -5.18 -15.73
N TYR A 241 -18.85 -4.02 -15.07
CA TYR A 241 -18.89 -3.96 -13.62
C TYR A 241 -19.67 -2.73 -13.16
N PRO A 242 -20.40 -2.79 -12.01
CA PRO A 242 -21.12 -1.66 -11.45
C PRO A 242 -20.16 -0.54 -11.05
N TYR A 243 -20.45 0.69 -11.50
CA TYR A 243 -19.63 1.85 -11.20
C TYR A 243 -20.51 3.10 -11.01
N PRO A 244 -20.78 3.52 -9.77
CA PRO A 244 -21.63 4.68 -9.51
C PRO A 244 -20.87 5.98 -9.71
N LYS A 245 -21.04 6.63 -10.87
CA LYS A 245 -20.50 7.97 -11.10
C LYS A 245 -21.16 9.01 -10.21
N ALA A 246 -20.53 10.18 -10.08
CA ALA A 246 -21.09 11.29 -9.32
C ALA A 246 -22.55 11.60 -9.72
N GLY A 247 -23.45 11.61 -8.73
CA GLY A 247 -24.90 11.84 -8.92
C GLY A 247 -25.72 10.62 -9.35
N GLN A 248 -25.08 9.47 -9.62
CA GLN A 248 -25.78 8.22 -9.91
C GLN A 248 -26.18 7.48 -8.61
N PRO A 249 -27.13 6.54 -8.67
CA PRO A 249 -27.49 5.68 -7.55
C PRO A 249 -26.27 4.89 -7.06
N ASN A 250 -26.16 4.78 -5.74
CA ASN A 250 -25.20 3.88 -5.08
C ASN A 250 -25.82 2.49 -4.88
N PRO A 251 -25.00 1.45 -4.62
CA PRO A 251 -25.50 0.15 -4.18
C PRO A 251 -26.33 0.28 -2.90
N THR A 252 -27.32 -0.58 -2.76
CA THR A 252 -28.03 -0.76 -1.50
C THR A 252 -27.37 -1.89 -0.72
N VAL A 253 -27.14 -1.67 0.58
CA VAL A 253 -26.44 -2.64 1.41
C VAL A 253 -27.26 -3.11 2.59
N ARG A 254 -27.08 -4.39 2.93
CA ARG A 254 -27.63 -5.01 4.14
C ARG A 254 -26.53 -5.74 4.86
N LEU A 255 -26.42 -5.55 6.17
CA LEU A 255 -25.52 -6.30 7.02
C LEU A 255 -26.28 -7.46 7.64
N LEU A 256 -25.85 -8.67 7.32
CA LEU A 256 -26.50 -9.92 7.72
C LEU A 256 -25.56 -10.74 8.61
N VAL A 257 -26.12 -11.48 9.55
CA VAL A 257 -25.38 -12.44 10.36
C VAL A 257 -26.05 -13.80 10.21
N VAL A 258 -25.29 -14.82 9.83
CA VAL A 258 -25.74 -16.20 9.78
C VAL A 258 -25.18 -17.00 10.96
N ASN A 259 -26.02 -17.79 11.60
CA ASN A 259 -25.62 -18.80 12.57
C ASN A 259 -25.21 -20.07 11.83
N LEU A 260 -23.98 -20.55 12.05
CA LEU A 260 -23.41 -21.74 11.42
C LEU A 260 -23.45 -22.98 12.33
N TYR A 261 -23.84 -22.79 13.59
CA TYR A 261 -23.99 -23.86 14.58
C TYR A 261 -25.46 -24.19 14.80
N GLY A 262 -25.87 -25.39 14.44
CA GLY A 262 -27.28 -25.82 14.49
C GLY A 262 -28.08 -25.40 13.24
N PRO A 263 -29.39 -25.12 13.37
CA PRO A 263 -30.20 -24.66 12.24
C PRO A 263 -29.67 -23.32 11.73
N THR A 264 -29.36 -23.25 10.45
CA THR A 264 -28.92 -21.99 9.83
C THR A 264 -30.06 -20.97 9.86
N HIS A 265 -29.81 -19.85 10.52
CA HIS A 265 -30.72 -18.73 10.59
C HIS A 265 -29.94 -17.45 10.28
N THR A 266 -30.48 -16.64 9.40
CA THR A 266 -29.89 -15.36 9.02
C THR A 266 -30.66 -14.23 9.67
N GLN A 267 -29.93 -13.37 10.39
CA GLN A 267 -30.46 -12.19 11.08
C GLN A 267 -29.89 -10.91 10.45
N GLU A 268 -30.73 -9.95 10.15
CA GLU A 268 -30.28 -8.62 9.69
C GLU A 268 -29.97 -7.71 10.88
N LEU A 269 -28.82 -7.03 10.83
CA LEU A 269 -28.46 -5.96 11.74
C LEU A 269 -28.98 -4.64 11.18
N VAL A 270 -29.93 -4.04 11.90
CA VAL A 270 -30.69 -2.89 11.40
C VAL A 270 -29.92 -1.58 11.65
N PRO A 271 -29.78 -0.70 10.65
CA PRO A 271 -29.16 0.61 10.86
C PRO A 271 -29.97 1.49 11.83
N PRO A 272 -29.33 2.48 12.48
CA PRO A 272 -30.00 3.44 13.36
C PRO A 272 -31.16 4.17 12.66
N ASP A 273 -32.17 4.61 13.43
CA ASP A 273 -33.37 5.27 12.90
C ASP A 273 -33.03 6.49 12.02
N GLY A 274 -31.94 7.22 12.31
CA GLY A 274 -31.47 8.35 11.50
C GLY A 274 -31.09 8.00 10.08
N LEU A 275 -30.76 6.73 9.81
CA LEU A 275 -30.36 6.21 8.50
C LEU A 275 -31.33 5.20 7.89
N LYS A 276 -32.32 4.75 8.65
CA LYS A 276 -33.30 3.77 8.21
C LYS A 276 -34.06 4.27 6.98
N GLY A 277 -34.08 3.47 5.92
CA GLY A 277 -34.72 3.84 4.65
C GLY A 277 -34.01 4.95 3.86
N ARG A 278 -32.78 5.34 4.24
CA ARG A 278 -31.96 6.30 3.53
C ARG A 278 -30.70 5.61 3.00
N GLU A 279 -30.12 6.18 1.95
CA GLU A 279 -28.82 5.74 1.44
C GLU A 279 -27.74 5.92 2.52
N HIS A 280 -27.00 4.86 2.78
CA HIS A 280 -25.95 4.84 3.79
C HIS A 280 -24.85 3.83 3.42
N TYR A 281 -23.72 3.96 4.08
CA TYR A 281 -22.62 3.02 3.99
C TYR A 281 -22.39 2.30 5.31
N VAL A 282 -21.91 1.06 5.24
CA VAL A 282 -21.32 0.32 6.36
C VAL A 282 -19.81 0.45 6.24
N SER A 283 -19.19 1.31 7.02
CA SER A 283 -17.76 1.65 6.89
C SER A 283 -16.84 0.85 7.83
N MET A 284 -17.40 0.10 8.78
CA MET A 284 -16.64 -0.77 9.68
C MET A 284 -17.55 -1.79 10.35
N VAL A 285 -17.08 -3.04 10.44
CA VAL A 285 -17.70 -4.13 11.24
C VAL A 285 -16.61 -4.82 12.05
N LYS A 286 -16.85 -4.96 13.37
CA LYS A 286 -15.91 -5.65 14.26
C LYS A 286 -16.64 -6.42 15.36
N TRP A 287 -16.40 -7.71 15.48
CA TRP A 287 -16.89 -8.48 16.60
C TRP A 287 -16.19 -8.07 17.91
N ILE A 288 -16.97 -7.83 18.95
CA ILE A 288 -16.52 -7.50 20.30
C ILE A 288 -16.74 -8.64 21.30
N SER A 289 -17.65 -9.54 20.99
CA SER A 289 -17.90 -10.79 21.70
C SER A 289 -18.47 -11.82 20.72
N ASN A 290 -18.77 -13.02 21.19
CA ASN A 290 -19.37 -14.08 20.36
C ASN A 290 -20.75 -13.71 19.79
N THR A 291 -21.45 -12.77 20.41
CA THR A 291 -22.83 -12.39 20.06
C THR A 291 -23.00 -10.91 19.73
N HIS A 292 -21.98 -10.07 19.94
CA HIS A 292 -22.10 -8.64 19.70
C HIS A 292 -21.04 -8.14 18.72
N ALA A 293 -21.48 -7.35 17.76
CA ALA A 293 -20.61 -6.68 16.79
C ALA A 293 -20.74 -5.15 16.89
N ALA A 294 -19.61 -4.46 16.85
CA ALA A 294 -19.56 -3.02 16.64
C ALA A 294 -19.69 -2.74 15.14
N VAL A 295 -20.58 -1.83 14.77
CA VAL A 295 -20.83 -1.45 13.37
C VAL A 295 -20.83 0.06 13.27
N ARG A 296 -20.13 0.58 12.25
CA ARG A 296 -20.18 2.00 11.92
C ARG A 296 -20.99 2.22 10.64
N TRP A 297 -21.95 3.07 10.75
CA TRP A 297 -22.87 3.49 9.69
C TRP A 297 -22.60 4.93 9.33
N LEU A 298 -22.56 5.24 8.03
CA LEU A 298 -22.24 6.57 7.52
C LEU A 298 -23.31 7.00 6.51
N ASN A 299 -23.81 8.22 6.59
CA ASN A 299 -24.75 8.76 5.61
C ASN A 299 -24.04 9.00 4.26
N ARG A 300 -24.80 9.07 3.15
CA ARG A 300 -24.23 9.28 1.80
C ARG A 300 -23.40 10.56 1.68
N PRO A 301 -23.78 11.73 2.26
CA PRO A 301 -22.92 12.91 2.25
C PRO A 301 -21.63 12.77 3.10
N GLN A 302 -21.48 11.69 3.86
CA GLN A 302 -20.37 11.43 4.77
C GLN A 302 -20.15 12.52 5.83
N SER A 303 -21.24 13.14 6.25
CA SER A 303 -21.29 14.21 7.25
C SER A 303 -21.82 13.76 8.61
N VAL A 304 -22.48 12.60 8.69
CA VAL A 304 -22.98 12.01 9.93
C VAL A 304 -22.67 10.53 9.98
N SER A 305 -22.11 10.09 11.09
CA SER A 305 -21.68 8.71 11.35
C SER A 305 -22.19 8.24 12.71
N PHE A 306 -22.65 6.99 12.76
CA PHE A 306 -23.11 6.34 13.97
C PHE A 306 -22.27 5.08 14.24
N LEU A 307 -21.68 5.01 15.43
CA LEU A 307 -21.14 3.77 15.96
C LEU A 307 -22.21 3.09 16.81
N THR A 308 -22.55 1.86 16.43
CA THR A 308 -23.50 1.03 17.17
C THR A 308 -22.86 -0.24 17.68
N VAL A 309 -23.42 -0.83 18.73
CA VAL A 309 -23.17 -2.21 19.14
C VAL A 309 -24.43 -3.00 18.90
N CYS A 310 -24.34 -4.00 18.04
CA CYS A 310 -25.46 -4.80 17.57
C CYS A 310 -25.42 -6.18 18.22
N ASP A 311 -26.54 -6.63 18.73
CA ASP A 311 -26.75 -8.02 19.16
C ASP A 311 -27.08 -8.87 17.92
N ALA A 312 -26.18 -9.76 17.57
CA ALA A 312 -26.27 -10.62 16.39
C ALA A 312 -27.32 -11.73 16.54
N THR A 313 -27.89 -11.94 17.71
CA THR A 313 -28.92 -12.95 17.97
C THR A 313 -30.33 -12.45 17.67
N ILE A 314 -30.56 -11.16 17.86
CA ILE A 314 -31.89 -10.52 17.68
C ILE A 314 -31.89 -9.39 16.64
N GLY A 315 -30.69 -9.03 16.09
CA GLY A 315 -30.54 -7.99 15.07
C GLY A 315 -30.65 -6.54 15.59
N SER A 316 -30.80 -6.34 16.90
CA SER A 316 -30.95 -5.02 17.50
C SER A 316 -29.63 -4.30 17.67
N CYS A 317 -29.55 -3.03 17.24
CA CYS A 317 -28.35 -2.19 17.34
C CYS A 317 -28.58 -1.03 18.29
N VAL A 318 -27.67 -0.84 19.24
CA VAL A 318 -27.70 0.26 20.22
C VAL A 318 -26.62 1.27 19.85
N GLN A 319 -27.02 2.53 19.67
CA GLN A 319 -26.08 3.62 19.39
C GLN A 319 -25.15 3.86 20.57
N LYS A 320 -23.85 3.98 20.29
CA LYS A 320 -22.78 4.25 21.28
C LYS A 320 -22.13 5.60 21.09
N HIS A 321 -21.99 6.05 19.85
CA HIS A 321 -21.38 7.32 19.54
C HIS A 321 -21.96 7.85 18.21
N GLU A 322 -22.11 9.16 18.14
CA GLU A 322 -22.48 9.90 16.93
C GLU A 322 -21.41 10.94 16.66
N GLU A 323 -21.00 11.03 15.43
CA GLU A 323 -20.07 12.05 14.94
C GLU A 323 -20.74 12.79 13.78
N ALA A 324 -20.77 14.11 13.87
CA ALA A 324 -21.33 14.97 12.83
C ALA A 324 -20.36 16.12 12.50
N SER A 325 -20.34 16.52 11.24
CA SER A 325 -19.51 17.62 10.74
C SER A 325 -20.26 18.38 9.65
N ASP A 326 -20.08 19.69 9.59
CA ASP A 326 -20.55 20.52 8.47
C ASP A 326 -19.76 20.26 7.17
N LEU A 327 -18.62 19.56 7.29
CA LEU A 327 -17.77 19.14 6.19
C LEU A 327 -17.88 17.61 6.05
N TRP A 328 -16.90 16.94 5.45
CA TRP A 328 -16.87 15.47 5.45
C TRP A 328 -16.15 14.91 6.68
N LEU A 329 -16.60 13.73 7.13
CA LEU A 329 -15.97 12.96 8.19
C LEU A 329 -14.80 12.13 7.62
N THR A 330 -13.72 12.02 8.37
CA THR A 330 -12.52 11.24 8.00
C THR A 330 -12.35 10.04 8.91
N ARG A 331 -11.56 9.04 8.50
CA ARG A 331 -11.20 7.84 9.30
C ARG A 331 -12.40 7.04 9.82
N GLN A 332 -13.45 6.96 9.04
CA GLN A 332 -14.69 6.26 9.43
C GLN A 332 -14.59 4.73 9.35
N ASN A 333 -13.48 4.20 8.82
CA ASN A 333 -13.14 2.78 8.83
C ASN A 333 -12.35 2.33 10.09
N GLN A 334 -12.06 3.24 11.03
CA GLN A 334 -11.29 2.92 12.22
C GLN A 334 -12.07 2.04 13.19
N GLU A 335 -11.44 0.94 13.60
CA GLU A 335 -12.00 0.02 14.58
C GLU A 335 -11.89 0.54 16.01
N PRO A 336 -12.96 0.50 16.81
CA PRO A 336 -12.90 0.78 18.24
C PRO A 336 -12.18 -0.35 19.00
N VAL A 337 -11.49 0.01 20.09
CA VAL A 337 -10.93 -0.95 21.03
C VAL A 337 -11.80 -1.00 22.27
N PHE A 338 -12.30 -2.20 22.63
CA PHE A 338 -13.18 -2.40 23.78
C PHE A 338 -12.43 -3.01 24.97
N SER A 339 -12.87 -2.70 26.21
CA SER A 339 -12.56 -3.47 27.39
C SER A 339 -13.23 -4.84 27.33
N LYS A 340 -12.70 -5.84 28.05
CA LYS A 340 -13.25 -7.21 28.06
C LYS A 340 -14.71 -7.30 28.45
N ASP A 341 -15.12 -6.44 29.38
CA ASP A 341 -16.50 -6.33 29.87
C ASP A 341 -17.41 -5.45 28.98
N GLY A 342 -16.87 -4.83 27.93
CA GLY A 342 -17.58 -3.92 27.04
C GLY A 342 -18.05 -2.62 27.70
N SER A 343 -17.65 -2.32 28.95
CA SER A 343 -18.05 -1.11 29.67
C SER A 343 -17.33 0.14 29.18
N ARG A 344 -16.15 -0.01 28.59
CA ARG A 344 -15.32 1.07 28.02
C ARG A 344 -14.97 0.75 26.58
N PHE A 345 -14.85 1.81 25.79
CA PHE A 345 -14.24 1.70 24.47
C PHE A 345 -13.43 2.94 24.11
N PHE A 346 -12.51 2.78 23.20
CA PHE A 346 -11.54 3.80 22.78
C PHE A 346 -11.67 4.04 21.29
N LEU A 347 -11.71 5.32 20.91
CA LEU A 347 -11.73 5.79 19.52
C LEU A 347 -10.75 6.94 19.37
N THR A 348 -10.30 7.21 18.15
CA THR A 348 -9.73 8.52 17.83
C THR A 348 -10.85 9.42 17.31
N ILE A 349 -10.97 10.59 17.91
CA ILE A 349 -11.92 11.62 17.53
C ILE A 349 -11.19 12.96 17.34
N PRO A 350 -11.76 13.89 16.57
CA PRO A 350 -11.24 15.24 16.48
C PRO A 350 -11.30 15.95 17.83
N VAL A 351 -10.17 16.50 18.28
CA VAL A 351 -10.06 17.25 19.53
C VAL A 351 -9.48 18.61 19.24
N LYS A 352 -10.18 19.66 19.65
CA LYS A 352 -9.81 21.05 19.38
C LYS A 352 -8.55 21.47 20.14
N GLN A 353 -7.54 21.97 19.39
CA GLN A 353 -6.25 22.44 19.91
C GLN A 353 -6.13 23.96 19.74
N GLY A 354 -7.02 24.71 20.37
CA GLY A 354 -7.05 26.17 20.28
C GLY A 354 -7.13 26.70 18.84
N GLY A 355 -6.29 27.66 18.50
CA GLY A 355 -6.25 28.27 17.16
C GLY A 355 -5.61 27.39 16.07
N GLN A 356 -5.05 26.23 16.42
CA GLN A 356 -4.41 25.31 15.46
C GLN A 356 -5.43 24.40 14.75
N GLY A 357 -6.67 24.32 15.26
CA GLY A 357 -7.72 23.47 14.71
C GLY A 357 -7.84 22.14 15.46
N ASP A 358 -8.46 21.17 14.81
CA ASP A 358 -8.79 19.86 15.39
C ASP A 358 -7.80 18.80 14.91
N PHE A 359 -7.35 17.96 15.85
CA PHE A 359 -6.45 16.84 15.61
C PHE A 359 -7.07 15.56 16.17
N HIS A 360 -6.81 14.42 15.51
CA HIS A 360 -7.34 13.14 15.97
C HIS A 360 -6.58 12.64 17.19
N HIS A 361 -7.28 12.52 18.31
CA HIS A 361 -6.76 12.05 19.58
C HIS A 361 -7.63 10.96 20.17
N ILE A 362 -7.06 10.15 21.08
CA ILE A 362 -7.75 9.05 21.74
C ILE A 362 -8.74 9.61 22.76
N ALA A 363 -10.01 9.23 22.62
CA ALA A 363 -11.02 9.39 23.62
C ALA A 363 -11.42 8.03 24.20
N MET A 364 -11.54 7.96 25.52
CA MET A 364 -12.11 6.85 26.27
C MET A 364 -13.57 7.16 26.55
N PHE A 365 -14.45 6.28 26.15
CA PHE A 365 -15.90 6.34 26.41
C PHE A 365 -16.25 5.33 27.49
N THR A 366 -17.01 5.77 28.49
CA THR A 366 -17.47 4.92 29.60
C THR A 366 -18.98 5.02 29.70
N LYS A 367 -19.66 3.91 29.91
CA LYS A 367 -21.11 3.89 30.11
C LYS A 367 -21.49 4.73 31.33
N SER A 368 -22.30 5.76 31.15
CA SER A 368 -22.77 6.59 32.25
C SER A 368 -23.83 5.88 33.07
N PHE A 369 -23.78 6.01 34.40
CA PHE A 369 -24.81 5.50 35.29
C PHE A 369 -26.06 6.39 35.35
N ARG A 370 -25.99 7.61 34.80
CA ARG A 370 -27.04 8.65 34.95
C ARG A 370 -27.75 9.03 33.66
N SER A 371 -27.22 8.63 32.52
CA SER A 371 -27.81 8.97 31.20
C SER A 371 -27.53 7.86 30.19
N ASP A 372 -28.34 7.79 29.13
CA ASP A 372 -28.08 6.89 27.98
C ASP A 372 -26.88 7.31 27.16
N GLN A 373 -26.26 8.45 27.46
CA GLN A 373 -25.03 8.94 26.80
C GLN A 373 -23.79 8.43 27.52
N ASN A 374 -22.74 8.14 26.74
CA ASN A 374 -21.43 7.77 27.28
C ASN A 374 -20.65 9.02 27.70
N ASP A 375 -19.98 8.95 28.85
CA ASP A 375 -19.03 9.97 29.27
C ASP A 375 -17.73 9.82 28.46
N ALA A 376 -17.32 10.88 27.77
CA ALA A 376 -16.09 10.90 26.96
C ALA A 376 -14.95 11.59 27.71
N ARG A 377 -13.78 10.97 27.75
CA ARG A 377 -12.57 11.53 28.34
C ARG A 377 -11.40 11.42 27.36
N HIS A 378 -10.76 12.56 27.05
CA HIS A 378 -9.59 12.59 26.17
C HIS A 378 -8.34 12.11 26.91
N LEU A 379 -7.65 11.10 26.33
CA LEU A 379 -6.41 10.55 26.89
C LEU A 379 -5.16 11.21 26.30
N THR A 380 -5.27 11.74 25.09
CA THR A 380 -4.17 12.42 24.38
C THR A 380 -4.63 13.79 23.89
N SER A 381 -3.70 14.71 23.67
CA SER A 381 -3.94 16.04 23.14
C SER A 381 -2.65 16.64 22.55
N GLY A 382 -2.75 17.68 21.77
CA GLY A 382 -1.60 18.40 21.18
C GLY A 382 -1.76 18.61 19.66
N ASN A 383 -0.81 19.32 19.05
CA ASN A 383 -0.80 19.63 17.62
C ASN A 383 -0.18 18.49 16.79
N TRP A 384 -0.63 17.28 17.04
CA TRP A 384 -0.19 16.03 16.41
C TRP A 384 -1.35 15.05 16.37
N GLU A 385 -1.23 13.95 15.65
CA GLU A 385 -2.31 12.99 15.48
C GLU A 385 -1.95 11.58 15.95
N VAL A 386 -2.91 10.91 16.56
CA VAL A 386 -2.92 9.45 16.69
C VAL A 386 -3.32 8.86 15.34
N THR A 387 -2.50 8.00 14.78
CA THR A 387 -2.77 7.37 13.48
C THR A 387 -3.47 6.03 13.62
N LYS A 388 -3.17 5.26 14.69
CA LYS A 388 -3.73 3.93 14.93
C LYS A 388 -3.72 3.61 16.42
N ILE A 389 -4.83 3.12 16.97
CA ILE A 389 -4.86 2.50 18.29
C ILE A 389 -4.46 1.03 18.11
N LEU A 390 -3.47 0.55 18.83
CA LEU A 390 -2.94 -0.80 18.72
C LEU A 390 -3.66 -1.78 19.65
N ALA A 391 -3.71 -1.46 20.94
CA ALA A 391 -4.32 -2.31 21.95
C ALA A 391 -4.57 -1.55 23.26
N TYR A 392 -5.48 -2.10 24.06
CA TYR A 392 -5.70 -1.69 25.45
C TYR A 392 -5.33 -2.83 26.40
N ASP A 393 -4.42 -2.58 27.34
CA ASP A 393 -4.09 -3.46 28.45
C ASP A 393 -4.92 -3.06 29.67
N GLU A 394 -5.93 -3.88 29.93
CA GLU A 394 -6.84 -3.65 31.05
C GLU A 394 -6.17 -3.92 32.41
N GLY A 395 -5.17 -4.82 32.46
CA GLY A 395 -4.41 -5.12 33.68
C GLY A 395 -3.54 -3.95 34.14
N GLU A 396 -2.83 -3.34 33.19
CA GLU A 396 -1.93 -2.20 33.44
C GLU A 396 -2.64 -0.85 33.19
N GLN A 397 -3.94 -0.85 32.84
CA GLN A 397 -4.72 0.35 32.50
C GLN A 397 -3.99 1.25 31.49
N THR A 398 -3.41 0.65 30.46
CA THR A 398 -2.55 1.32 29.48
C THR A 398 -3.04 1.09 28.08
N ILE A 399 -3.10 2.16 27.26
CA ILE A 399 -3.41 2.10 25.85
C ILE A 399 -2.15 2.32 25.01
N TYR A 400 -1.99 1.50 23.97
CA TYR A 400 -0.87 1.56 23.04
C TYR A 400 -1.35 2.08 21.68
N PHE A 401 -0.56 2.98 21.08
CA PHE A 401 -0.95 3.62 19.82
C PHE A 401 0.25 4.09 19.00
N ILE A 402 0.02 4.38 17.73
CA ILE A 402 0.97 5.02 16.83
C ILE A 402 0.55 6.49 16.66
N GLY A 403 1.51 7.39 16.64
CA GLY A 403 1.25 8.83 16.49
C GLY A 403 2.38 9.60 15.85
N THR A 404 2.09 10.88 15.55
CA THR A 404 2.97 11.84 14.87
C THR A 404 3.52 12.93 15.80
N GLN A 405 3.65 12.63 17.10
CA GLN A 405 3.97 13.64 18.12
C GLN A 405 5.30 14.36 17.88
N ASP A 406 6.31 13.65 17.35
CA ASP A 406 7.61 14.24 17.04
C ASP A 406 7.56 15.11 15.76
N SER A 407 6.96 14.55 14.71
CA SER A 407 6.79 15.24 13.42
C SER A 407 5.74 14.54 12.56
N PRO A 408 5.01 15.27 11.68
CA PRO A 408 4.02 14.67 10.78
C PRO A 408 4.57 13.57 9.87
N GLN A 409 5.86 13.64 9.47
CA GLN A 409 6.49 12.64 8.61
C GLN A 409 6.91 11.35 9.34
N LYS A 410 6.94 11.36 10.67
CA LYS A 410 7.37 10.24 11.51
C LYS A 410 6.20 9.45 12.08
N ARG A 411 6.45 8.19 12.41
CA ARG A 411 5.52 7.31 13.11
C ARG A 411 6.23 6.60 14.24
N HIS A 412 5.86 6.92 15.47
CA HIS A 412 6.38 6.26 16.66
C HIS A 412 5.28 5.56 17.44
N VAL A 413 5.66 4.52 18.18
CA VAL A 413 4.79 3.80 19.09
C VAL A 413 4.83 4.45 20.47
N TYR A 414 3.64 4.69 21.01
CA TYR A 414 3.44 5.31 22.31
C TYR A 414 2.57 4.44 23.21
N SER A 415 2.72 4.64 24.50
CA SER A 415 1.79 4.16 25.52
C SER A 415 1.24 5.34 26.32
N ALA A 416 -0.02 5.26 26.77
CA ALA A 416 -0.62 6.23 27.66
C ALA A 416 -1.43 5.53 28.75
N SER A 417 -1.36 6.07 29.99
CA SER A 417 -2.22 5.60 31.07
C SER A 417 -3.67 6.03 30.81
N THR A 418 -4.62 5.16 31.11
CA THR A 418 -6.06 5.47 31.03
C THR A 418 -6.64 5.98 32.36
N ILE A 419 -5.81 6.07 33.41
CA ILE A 419 -6.16 6.57 34.74
C ILE A 419 -5.16 7.65 35.19
N GLY A 420 -5.58 8.48 36.14
CA GLY A 420 -4.71 9.53 36.74
C GLY A 420 -4.41 10.66 35.77
N LEU A 421 -3.13 11.04 35.66
CA LEU A 421 -2.68 12.19 34.86
C LEU A 421 -2.46 11.87 33.37
N PHE A 422 -2.86 10.69 32.89
CA PHE A 422 -2.70 10.25 31.50
C PHE A 422 -1.26 10.40 30.95
N SER A 423 -0.27 9.99 31.77
CA SER A 423 1.13 10.06 31.38
C SER A 423 1.38 9.29 30.09
N GLN A 424 2.08 9.91 29.16
CA GLN A 424 2.45 9.33 27.88
C GLN A 424 3.95 8.99 27.86
N ARG A 425 4.28 7.88 27.21
CA ARG A 425 5.67 7.45 27.01
C ARG A 425 5.86 7.02 25.55
N CYS A 426 6.91 7.50 24.91
CA CYS A 426 7.33 6.98 23.63
C CYS A 426 8.14 5.68 23.83
N LEU A 427 7.81 4.65 23.08
CA LEU A 427 8.48 3.35 23.15
C LEU A 427 9.60 3.19 22.11
N THR A 428 9.56 3.96 21.03
CA THR A 428 10.47 3.83 19.88
C THR A 428 11.31 5.08 19.59
N CYS A 429 11.08 6.19 20.30
CA CYS A 429 11.77 7.46 20.01
C CYS A 429 13.30 7.40 20.19
N GLU A 430 13.79 6.52 21.10
CA GLU A 430 15.20 6.35 21.36
C GLU A 430 15.82 5.15 20.62
N MET A 431 14.99 4.41 19.86
CA MET A 431 15.43 3.22 19.12
C MET A 431 15.94 3.61 17.74
N ASN A 432 17.22 3.34 17.46
CA ASN A 432 17.81 3.45 16.12
C ASN A 432 17.44 4.74 15.36
N GLN A 433 17.48 5.90 15.99
CA GLN A 433 17.09 7.20 15.42
C GLN A 433 17.76 7.50 14.07
N GLU A 434 18.99 7.00 13.85
CA GLU A 434 19.71 7.20 12.59
C GLU A 434 19.16 6.36 11.43
N THR A 435 18.44 5.27 11.73
CA THR A 435 18.04 4.28 10.70
C THR A 435 16.53 4.06 10.61
N CYS A 436 15.76 4.43 11.65
CA CYS A 436 14.31 4.27 11.65
C CYS A 436 13.59 5.31 12.50
N THR A 437 12.66 6.01 11.87
CA THR A 437 11.73 6.97 12.47
C THR A 437 10.29 6.74 12.05
N PHE A 438 10.04 5.66 11.28
CA PHE A 438 8.71 5.30 10.81
C PHE A 438 8.43 3.83 11.14
N PHE A 439 7.57 3.60 12.17
CA PHE A 439 7.24 2.28 12.69
C PHE A 439 5.78 1.92 12.47
N ASP A 440 5.52 0.66 12.13
CA ASP A 440 4.26 -0.03 12.41
C ASP A 440 4.47 -1.04 13.55
N ALA A 441 3.38 -1.46 14.18
CA ALA A 441 3.46 -2.36 15.33
C ALA A 441 2.23 -3.27 15.44
N ASP A 442 2.47 -4.50 15.91
CA ASP A 442 1.45 -5.46 16.29
C ASP A 442 1.69 -5.98 17.70
N ILE A 443 0.67 -5.94 18.56
CA ILE A 443 0.78 -6.25 19.98
C ILE A 443 0.31 -7.68 20.26
N SER A 444 1.08 -8.45 21.04
CA SER A 444 0.74 -9.82 21.43
C SER A 444 -0.62 -9.91 22.13
N PRO A 445 -1.29 -11.08 22.09
CA PRO A 445 -2.58 -11.28 22.75
C PRO A 445 -2.57 -10.94 24.24
N ASN A 446 -1.48 -11.25 24.97
CA ASN A 446 -1.30 -10.93 26.40
C ASN A 446 -0.84 -9.48 26.66
N LYS A 447 -0.64 -8.64 25.64
CA LYS A 447 -0.22 -7.24 25.72
C LYS A 447 1.19 -6.99 26.29
N GLN A 448 2.03 -8.04 26.40
CA GLN A 448 3.37 -7.94 26.99
C GLN A 448 4.47 -7.79 25.96
N ASN A 449 4.20 -8.13 24.69
CA ASN A 449 5.18 -8.15 23.62
C ASN A 449 4.64 -7.40 22.40
N VAL A 450 5.54 -6.85 21.61
CA VAL A 450 5.22 -6.08 20.41
C VAL A 450 6.11 -6.53 19.26
N ILE A 451 5.53 -6.84 18.11
CA ILE A 451 6.27 -6.89 16.85
C ILE A 451 6.40 -5.45 16.37
N LEU A 452 7.63 -4.96 16.25
CA LEU A 452 7.94 -3.66 15.67
C LEU A 452 8.45 -3.86 14.25
N GLN A 453 7.80 -3.23 13.31
CA GLN A 453 8.20 -3.19 11.91
C GLN A 453 8.70 -1.80 11.57
N CYS A 454 10.00 -1.67 11.30
CA CYS A 454 10.55 -0.45 10.76
C CYS A 454 10.24 -0.36 9.26
N LYS A 455 9.49 0.63 8.85
CA LYS A 455 9.22 0.93 7.43
C LYS A 455 10.33 1.79 6.78
N GLY A 456 11.43 2.06 7.51
CA GLY A 456 12.67 2.59 6.97
C GLY A 456 13.58 1.48 6.40
N THR A 457 14.88 1.74 6.31
CA THR A 457 15.88 0.76 5.80
C THR A 457 16.34 -0.27 6.85
N SER A 458 15.66 -0.37 8.00
CA SER A 458 16.11 -1.10 9.17
C SER A 458 15.12 -2.20 9.62
N LEU A 459 15.26 -2.63 10.83
CA LEU A 459 14.85 -3.83 11.53
C LEU A 459 13.34 -4.15 11.55
N VAL A 460 13.01 -5.46 11.45
CA VAL A 460 11.79 -6.03 12.03
C VAL A 460 12.21 -6.83 13.28
N CYS A 461 11.64 -6.53 14.42
CA CYS A 461 12.00 -7.18 15.68
C CYS A 461 10.78 -7.43 16.60
N VAL A 462 10.89 -8.43 17.47
CA VAL A 462 10.00 -8.61 18.61
C VAL A 462 10.60 -7.89 19.82
N PHE A 463 9.82 -7.00 20.39
CA PHE A 463 10.21 -6.19 21.53
C PHE A 463 9.43 -6.63 22.77
N ARG A 464 10.11 -6.81 23.88
CA ARG A 464 9.52 -7.14 25.17
C ARG A 464 9.74 -6.01 26.16
N SER A 465 8.66 -5.44 26.68
CA SER A 465 8.72 -4.49 27.78
C SER A 465 8.97 -5.22 29.11
N GLY A 466 10.10 -4.96 29.73
CA GLY A 466 10.39 -5.48 31.08
C GLY A 466 9.58 -4.73 32.14
N LYS A 467 8.86 -5.45 33.00
CA LYS A 467 8.02 -4.86 34.07
C LYS A 467 8.76 -4.00 35.09
N HIS A 468 10.09 -4.14 35.24
CA HIS A 468 10.88 -3.48 36.30
C HIS A 468 12.33 -3.11 35.91
N SER A 469 12.70 -3.11 34.64
CA SER A 469 14.05 -2.71 34.23
C SER A 469 13.97 -1.78 33.01
N ASP A 470 14.81 -0.74 33.02
CA ASP A 470 14.99 0.17 31.88
C ASP A 470 15.65 -0.52 30.65
N LYS A 471 15.92 -1.82 30.74
CA LYS A 471 16.46 -2.63 29.65
C LYS A 471 15.37 -3.38 28.93
N TYR A 472 15.14 -2.98 27.71
CA TYR A 472 14.30 -3.69 26.76
C TYR A 472 15.05 -4.88 26.16
N THR A 473 14.38 -6.03 26.04
CA THR A 473 14.90 -7.17 25.29
C THR A 473 14.23 -7.19 23.94
N TYR A 474 15.00 -7.25 22.86
CA TYR A 474 14.47 -7.36 21.50
C TYR A 474 15.12 -8.53 20.77
N PHE A 475 14.35 -9.19 19.94
CA PHE A 475 14.77 -10.27 19.06
C PHE A 475 14.55 -9.82 17.62
N ILE A 476 15.59 -9.89 16.82
CA ILE A 476 15.56 -9.45 15.42
C ILE A 476 15.01 -10.60 14.58
N LEU A 477 13.89 -10.38 13.86
CA LEU A 477 13.33 -11.32 12.90
C LEU A 477 13.98 -11.12 11.53
N ASP A 478 14.14 -9.87 11.08
CA ASP A 478 14.90 -9.49 9.89
C ASP A 478 15.60 -8.15 10.13
N ASN A 479 16.84 -8.03 9.70
CA ASN A 479 17.65 -6.82 9.85
C ASN A 479 17.85 -6.03 8.55
N ASN A 480 17.23 -6.46 7.44
CA ASN A 480 17.38 -5.85 6.12
C ASN A 480 18.84 -5.58 5.69
N MET A 481 19.80 -6.41 6.15
CA MET A 481 21.23 -6.27 5.82
C MET A 481 21.51 -6.24 4.32
N PRO A 482 20.91 -7.09 3.46
CA PRO A 482 21.13 -7.01 2.01
C PRO A 482 20.75 -5.65 1.43
N LEU A 483 19.62 -5.09 1.84
CA LEU A 483 19.20 -3.76 1.41
C LEU A 483 20.20 -2.69 1.84
N ARG A 484 20.63 -2.70 3.10
CA ARG A 484 21.60 -1.72 3.61
C ARG A 484 22.93 -1.81 2.87
N ALA A 485 23.45 -3.02 2.67
CA ALA A 485 24.68 -3.24 1.91
C ALA A 485 24.55 -2.77 0.45
N ALA A 486 23.41 -3.06 -0.20
CA ALA A 486 23.13 -2.61 -1.56
C ALA A 486 23.08 -1.06 -1.66
N LEU A 487 22.45 -0.40 -0.68
CA LEU A 487 22.36 1.06 -0.63
C LEU A 487 23.73 1.74 -0.35
N GLU A 488 24.60 1.11 0.46
CA GLU A 488 25.95 1.62 0.73
C GLU A 488 26.85 1.63 -0.52
N ILE A 489 26.65 0.67 -1.44
CA ILE A 489 27.41 0.58 -2.70
C ILE A 489 26.93 1.66 -3.70
N LYS A 490 25.66 2.07 -3.63
CA LYS A 490 25.07 3.00 -4.59
C LYS A 490 25.18 4.45 -4.13
N LYS A 491 25.42 5.35 -5.09
CA LYS A 491 25.39 6.80 -4.84
C LYS A 491 23.94 7.25 -4.68
N ILE A 492 23.41 7.18 -3.48
CA ILE A 492 22.08 7.68 -3.14
C ILE A 492 22.23 8.93 -2.28
N SER A 493 21.68 10.04 -2.75
CA SER A 493 21.73 11.31 -2.05
C SER A 493 20.83 11.30 -0.82
N LYS A 494 21.26 11.99 0.25
CA LYS A 494 20.45 12.14 1.47
C LYS A 494 19.22 13.00 1.20
N THR A 495 18.10 12.62 1.80
CA THR A 495 16.87 13.41 1.78
C THR A 495 16.99 14.61 2.73
N ASP A 496 16.69 15.79 2.26
CA ASP A 496 16.57 17.00 3.09
C ASP A 496 15.08 17.37 3.22
N VAL A 497 14.53 17.25 4.41
CA VAL A 497 13.14 17.61 4.70
C VAL A 497 13.11 19.01 5.32
N ARG A 498 12.44 19.96 4.66
CA ARG A 498 12.30 21.33 5.14
C ARG A 498 10.85 21.67 5.43
N LEU A 499 10.59 22.06 6.67
CA LEU A 499 9.37 22.74 7.04
C LEU A 499 9.53 24.22 6.69
N THR A 500 8.86 24.66 5.62
CA THR A 500 8.96 26.05 5.16
C THR A 500 7.62 26.74 5.34
N CYS A 501 7.64 27.88 6.04
CA CYS A 501 6.50 28.78 6.12
C CYS A 501 6.54 29.73 4.92
N LEU A 502 5.71 29.46 3.90
CA LEU A 502 5.59 30.36 2.75
C LEU A 502 4.86 31.62 3.18
N ARG A 503 5.42 32.80 2.85
CA ARG A 503 4.95 34.14 3.31
C ARG A 503 3.49 34.44 2.97
N SER A 504 2.92 33.77 2.00
CA SER A 504 1.51 33.96 1.57
C SER A 504 0.48 33.27 2.43
N PHE A 505 0.89 32.32 3.28
CA PHE A 505 -0.03 31.51 4.07
C PHE A 505 0.55 31.33 5.47
N ASN A 506 -0.21 31.69 6.51
CA ASN A 506 0.17 31.46 7.93
C ASN A 506 0.23 29.96 8.31
N GLN A 507 0.57 29.07 7.38
CA GLN A 507 0.66 27.63 7.58
C GLN A 507 2.03 27.11 7.10
N SER A 508 2.62 26.23 7.88
CA SER A 508 3.84 25.52 7.49
C SER A 508 3.53 24.47 6.43
N ILE A 509 4.31 24.43 5.38
CA ILE A 509 4.26 23.45 4.30
C ILE A 509 5.47 22.55 4.45
N SER A 510 5.25 21.21 4.44
CA SER A 510 6.34 20.24 4.43
C SER A 510 6.82 20.03 3.01
N LEU A 511 8.09 20.26 2.76
CA LEU A 511 8.76 20.04 1.49
C LEU A 511 9.89 19.04 1.71
N SER A 512 9.89 17.95 0.95
CA SER A 512 10.99 16.99 0.91
C SER A 512 11.73 17.12 -0.41
N LEU A 513 13.02 17.35 -0.32
CA LEU A 513 13.92 17.25 -1.45
C LEU A 513 14.48 15.83 -1.42
N PHE A 514 14.20 15.01 -2.44
CA PHE A 514 14.72 13.65 -2.61
C PHE A 514 13.95 12.47 -1.99
N ARG A 515 12.64 12.32 -2.20
CA ARG A 515 11.97 11.01 -2.02
C ARG A 515 10.82 10.78 -3.00
N PRO A 516 10.76 9.62 -3.65
CA PRO A 516 9.64 9.18 -4.47
C PRO A 516 8.46 8.63 -3.63
N SER A 517 7.21 8.90 -4.02
CA SER A 517 6.01 8.22 -3.52
C SER A 517 5.15 7.73 -4.69
N LEU A 518 4.68 6.50 -4.59
CA LEU A 518 3.69 5.91 -5.50
C LEU A 518 2.26 6.30 -5.14
N SER A 519 2.07 7.16 -4.12
CA SER A 519 0.76 7.62 -3.69
C SER A 519 0.09 8.46 -4.78
N ASP A 520 -1.18 8.22 -5.04
CA ASP A 520 -2.04 9.01 -5.93
C ASP A 520 -2.24 10.44 -5.43
N GLY A 521 -1.77 10.78 -4.23
CA GLY A 521 -1.72 12.14 -3.71
C GLY A 521 -3.08 12.76 -3.38
N GLY A 522 -4.14 11.96 -3.24
CA GLY A 522 -5.50 12.44 -2.93
C GLY A 522 -5.61 13.14 -1.57
N PRO A 523 -6.73 13.87 -1.33
CA PRO A 523 -7.00 14.50 -0.05
C PRO A 523 -6.90 13.51 1.11
N GLY A 524 -6.15 13.86 2.16
CA GLY A 524 -5.89 12.98 3.31
C GLY A 524 -4.65 12.10 3.19
N SER A 525 -4.05 11.99 2.00
CA SER A 525 -2.76 11.30 1.81
C SER A 525 -1.58 12.13 2.30
N GLN A 526 -0.40 11.51 2.32
CA GLN A 526 0.86 12.15 2.70
C GLN A 526 1.98 11.72 1.73
N SER A 527 2.64 12.68 1.10
CA SER A 527 3.77 12.43 0.19
C SER A 527 5.14 12.61 0.86
N VAL A 528 5.18 13.36 1.96
CA VAL A 528 6.42 13.63 2.71
C VAL A 528 6.40 12.83 4.00
N SER A 529 7.07 11.67 4.00
CA SER A 529 7.20 10.78 5.15
C SER A 529 8.62 10.20 5.25
N ASP A 530 8.97 9.65 6.42
CA ASP A 530 10.23 8.94 6.64
C ASP A 530 10.12 7.44 6.30
N GLU A 531 9.01 7.00 5.69
CA GLU A 531 8.88 5.68 5.12
C GLU A 531 9.86 5.49 3.96
N TYR A 532 10.56 4.36 3.92
CA TYR A 532 11.51 4.07 2.85
C TYR A 532 10.78 3.71 1.57
N GLU A 533 11.17 4.39 0.52
CA GLU A 533 10.67 4.13 -0.83
C GLU A 533 11.81 4.41 -1.83
N LEU A 534 11.99 3.53 -2.79
CA LEU A 534 12.96 3.67 -3.87
C LEU A 534 12.22 3.57 -5.20
N GLY A 535 12.22 4.64 -5.98
CA GLY A 535 11.48 4.74 -7.24
C GLY A 535 12.35 5.19 -8.42
N TRP A 536 11.74 5.29 -9.59
CA TRP A 536 12.38 5.71 -10.84
C TRP A 536 13.04 7.09 -10.75
N ASP A 537 12.46 8.01 -10.00
CA ASP A 537 13.00 9.35 -9.75
C ASP A 537 14.30 9.32 -8.92
N SER A 538 14.49 8.33 -8.05
CA SER A 538 15.76 8.09 -7.36
C SER A 538 16.90 7.79 -8.33
N VAL A 539 16.58 7.21 -9.50
CA VAL A 539 17.56 6.97 -10.57
C VAL A 539 18.01 8.30 -11.17
N LEU A 540 17.09 9.25 -11.44
CA LEU A 540 17.42 10.58 -11.92
C LEU A 540 18.30 11.34 -10.92
N VAL A 541 17.99 11.24 -9.63
CA VAL A 541 18.82 11.85 -8.56
C VAL A 541 20.21 11.25 -8.54
N SER A 542 20.34 9.93 -8.65
CA SER A 542 21.64 9.23 -8.60
C SER A 542 22.49 9.42 -9.86
N CYS A 543 21.85 9.45 -11.04
CA CYS A 543 22.53 9.44 -12.34
C CYS A 543 22.67 10.80 -13.00
N ASP A 544 21.65 11.64 -12.88
CA ASP A 544 21.45 12.80 -13.75
C ASP A 544 21.53 14.12 -12.97
N GLU A 545 21.88 14.06 -11.68
CA GLU A 545 21.97 15.23 -10.76
C GLU A 545 20.67 16.04 -10.71
N VAL A 546 19.55 15.38 -10.91
CA VAL A 546 18.21 15.96 -10.84
C VAL A 546 17.78 16.09 -9.38
N ILE A 547 17.16 17.21 -9.03
CA ILE A 547 16.53 17.41 -7.73
C ILE A 547 15.06 17.04 -7.83
N VAL A 548 14.62 16.07 -7.02
CA VAL A 548 13.20 15.72 -6.90
C VAL A 548 12.62 16.39 -5.66
N ALA A 549 11.50 17.09 -5.83
CA ALA A 549 10.80 17.78 -4.75
C ALA A 549 9.38 17.21 -4.59
N ARG A 550 8.95 17.03 -3.35
CA ARG A 550 7.60 16.61 -2.96
C ARG A 550 7.03 17.58 -1.95
N LEU A 551 5.74 17.77 -2.01
CA LEU A 551 5.07 18.77 -1.20
C LEU A 551 3.80 18.21 -0.58
N ASP A 552 3.67 18.37 0.72
CA ASP A 552 2.43 18.25 1.46
C ASP A 552 1.87 19.64 1.78
N GLY A 553 0.95 20.10 0.93
CA GLY A 553 0.23 21.36 1.06
C GLY A 553 -1.10 21.21 1.80
N ARG A 554 -2.02 22.15 1.57
CA ARG A 554 -3.40 22.05 2.06
C ARG A 554 -4.12 20.88 1.37
N GLY A 555 -4.93 20.16 2.13
CA GLY A 555 -5.58 18.93 1.70
C GLY A 555 -4.87 17.66 2.14
N THR A 556 -3.61 17.71 2.59
CA THR A 556 -2.86 16.53 3.05
C THR A 556 -3.24 16.12 4.47
N GLY A 557 -3.01 14.84 4.80
CA GLY A 557 -3.30 14.25 6.10
C GLY A 557 -2.25 14.51 7.19
N PHE A 558 -2.54 14.07 8.39
CA PHE A 558 -1.66 14.05 9.57
C PHE A 558 -1.17 15.42 10.07
N ARG A 559 -1.83 16.50 9.62
CA ARG A 559 -1.51 17.89 9.98
C ARG A 559 -2.71 18.64 10.56
N GLY A 560 -3.72 17.90 11.02
CA GLY A 560 -4.97 18.38 11.57
C GLY A 560 -6.04 18.66 10.51
N LEU A 561 -7.30 18.63 10.95
CA LEU A 561 -8.47 18.81 10.08
C LEU A 561 -8.51 20.18 9.41
N ARG A 562 -7.98 21.21 10.06
CA ARG A 562 -7.90 22.56 9.49
C ARG A 562 -7.08 22.59 8.19
N VAL A 563 -6.02 21.79 8.08
CA VAL A 563 -5.21 21.66 6.85
C VAL A 563 -5.94 20.78 5.84
N LEU A 564 -6.41 19.63 6.28
CA LEU A 564 -7.05 18.61 5.44
C LEU A 564 -8.31 19.16 4.75
N GLN A 565 -9.20 19.79 5.49
CA GLN A 565 -10.52 20.19 5.01
C GLN A 565 -10.53 21.47 4.16
N GLN A 566 -9.37 22.14 3.96
CA GLN A 566 -9.27 23.31 3.08
C GLN A 566 -9.65 23.04 1.62
N VAL A 567 -9.53 21.81 1.19
CA VAL A 567 -9.86 21.38 -0.19
C VAL A 567 -11.35 21.01 -0.36
N HIS A 568 -12.15 21.07 0.72
CA HIS A 568 -13.58 20.74 0.64
C HIS A 568 -14.28 21.64 -0.38
N GLN A 569 -14.87 21.03 -1.41
CA GLN A 569 -15.50 21.71 -2.56
C GLN A 569 -14.57 22.72 -3.28
N ARG A 570 -13.24 22.58 -3.12
CA ARG A 570 -12.23 23.49 -3.67
C ARG A 570 -11.04 22.75 -4.29
N LEU A 571 -11.25 21.51 -4.74
CA LEU A 571 -10.23 20.73 -5.45
C LEU A 571 -9.72 21.51 -6.67
N GLY A 572 -8.40 21.49 -6.90
CA GLY A 572 -7.76 22.22 -8.00
C GLY A 572 -7.65 23.74 -7.78
N THR A 573 -7.84 24.22 -6.56
CA THR A 573 -7.67 25.64 -6.22
C THR A 573 -6.57 25.86 -5.19
N VAL A 574 -6.84 25.62 -3.91
CA VAL A 574 -5.87 25.86 -2.83
C VAL A 574 -4.68 24.91 -2.86
N ASP A 575 -4.89 23.68 -3.24
CA ASP A 575 -3.89 22.64 -3.47
C ASP A 575 -2.93 23.02 -4.61
N VAL A 576 -3.46 23.49 -5.75
CA VAL A 576 -2.66 24.01 -6.88
C VAL A 576 -1.88 25.27 -6.48
N GLN A 577 -2.51 26.19 -5.74
CA GLN A 577 -1.84 27.39 -5.25
C GLN A 577 -0.63 27.08 -4.37
N ASP A 578 -0.75 26.06 -3.49
CA ASP A 578 0.35 25.63 -2.63
C ASP A 578 1.50 25.02 -3.44
N GLN A 579 1.20 24.26 -4.49
CA GLN A 579 2.19 23.70 -5.40
C GLN A 579 2.93 24.81 -6.17
N ILE A 580 2.22 25.81 -6.69
CA ILE A 580 2.83 26.96 -7.39
C ILE A 580 3.72 27.75 -6.43
N ALA A 581 3.24 28.06 -5.21
CA ALA A 581 4.01 28.80 -4.22
C ALA A 581 5.28 28.06 -3.79
N ALA A 582 5.22 26.72 -3.69
CA ALA A 582 6.39 25.90 -3.42
C ALA A 582 7.38 25.91 -4.59
N LEU A 583 6.89 25.83 -5.82
CA LEU A 583 7.71 25.92 -7.02
C LEU A 583 8.42 27.27 -7.11
N GLU A 584 7.70 28.38 -6.92
CA GLU A 584 8.26 29.72 -6.87
C GLU A 584 9.34 29.86 -5.78
N TYR A 585 9.10 29.28 -4.59
CA TYR A 585 10.10 29.24 -3.53
C TYR A 585 11.36 28.48 -3.95
N LEU A 586 11.21 27.28 -4.53
CA LEU A 586 12.35 26.48 -5.01
C LEU A 586 13.18 27.24 -6.03
N MET A 587 12.53 27.97 -6.94
CA MET A 587 13.20 28.79 -7.95
C MET A 587 14.01 29.95 -7.35
N THR A 588 13.83 30.32 -6.08
CA THR A 588 14.69 31.31 -5.40
C THR A 588 16.04 30.71 -4.99
N LEU A 589 16.17 29.40 -4.95
CA LEU A 589 17.40 28.72 -4.53
C LEU A 589 18.45 28.79 -5.64
N PRO A 590 19.72 29.14 -5.32
CA PRO A 590 20.75 29.44 -6.32
C PRO A 590 21.21 28.24 -7.16
N TYR A 591 20.89 27.02 -6.70
CA TYR A 591 21.27 25.76 -7.35
C TYR A 591 20.13 25.15 -8.18
N ILE A 592 18.99 25.82 -8.31
CA ILE A 592 17.85 25.37 -9.12
C ILE A 592 17.87 26.05 -10.50
N ASP A 593 17.90 25.23 -11.55
CA ASP A 593 17.74 25.70 -12.92
C ASP A 593 16.26 25.95 -13.23
N ARG A 594 15.92 27.23 -13.39
CA ARG A 594 14.55 27.70 -13.63
C ARG A 594 14.00 27.33 -15.01
N ALA A 595 14.86 26.99 -15.96
CA ALA A 595 14.47 26.61 -17.31
C ALA A 595 14.18 25.11 -17.46
N ARG A 596 14.59 24.27 -16.47
CA ARG A 596 14.51 22.81 -16.53
C ARG A 596 13.65 22.25 -15.40
N ILE A 597 12.38 22.61 -15.40
CA ILE A 597 11.39 22.16 -14.40
C ILE A 597 10.44 21.17 -15.06
N GLY A 598 10.38 19.96 -14.52
CA GLY A 598 9.45 18.90 -14.90
C GLY A 598 8.51 18.54 -13.77
N ILE A 599 7.32 18.05 -14.08
CA ILE A 599 6.34 17.57 -13.10
C ILE A 599 5.81 16.19 -13.47
N TYR A 600 5.51 15.38 -12.46
CA TYR A 600 4.89 14.08 -12.58
C TYR A 600 3.76 13.92 -11.56
N GLY A 601 2.67 13.27 -11.98
CA GLY A 601 1.61 12.87 -11.08
C GLY A 601 0.89 11.62 -11.57
N LYS A 602 0.28 10.88 -10.60
CA LYS A 602 -0.58 9.73 -10.85
C LYS A 602 -1.96 9.99 -10.23
N GLY A 603 -3.04 9.49 -10.83
CA GLY A 603 -4.40 9.61 -10.32
C GLY A 603 -4.78 11.07 -10.04
N TYR A 604 -5.04 11.39 -8.76
CA TYR A 604 -5.26 12.77 -8.31
C TYR A 604 -4.02 13.67 -8.52
N GLY A 605 -2.82 13.13 -8.33
CA GLY A 605 -1.58 13.86 -8.64
C GLY A 605 -1.46 14.21 -10.12
N ALA A 606 -1.95 13.36 -11.01
CA ALA A 606 -2.02 13.66 -12.45
C ALA A 606 -3.05 14.76 -12.74
N TYR A 607 -4.19 14.79 -12.03
CA TYR A 607 -5.12 15.92 -12.08
C TYR A 607 -4.44 17.23 -11.67
N LEU A 608 -3.69 17.25 -10.56
CA LEU A 608 -2.93 18.43 -10.14
C LEU A 608 -1.87 18.83 -11.17
N THR A 609 -1.19 17.87 -11.79
CA THR A 609 -0.24 18.11 -12.89
C THR A 609 -0.90 18.88 -14.04
N LEU A 610 -2.08 18.45 -14.50
CA LEU A 610 -2.84 19.15 -15.53
C LEU A 610 -3.29 20.55 -15.09
N MET A 611 -3.70 20.71 -13.82
CA MET A 611 -4.07 22.02 -13.27
C MET A 611 -2.88 22.97 -13.17
N LEU A 612 -1.68 22.47 -12.83
CA LEU A 612 -0.44 23.26 -12.83
C LEU A 612 -0.07 23.71 -14.24
N LEU A 613 -0.12 22.81 -15.25
CA LEU A 613 0.12 23.17 -16.66
C LEU A 613 -0.80 24.30 -17.16
N ARG A 614 -2.05 24.31 -16.68
CA ARG A 614 -3.01 25.38 -16.97
C ARG A 614 -2.68 26.70 -16.26
N SER A 615 -2.12 26.64 -15.06
CA SER A 615 -2.03 27.79 -14.13
C SER A 615 -0.69 28.51 -14.18
N THR A 616 0.36 27.87 -14.71
CA THR A 616 1.71 28.44 -14.78
C THR A 616 2.45 28.02 -16.06
N ALA A 617 3.29 28.93 -16.57
CA ALA A 617 4.17 28.69 -17.71
C ALA A 617 5.59 28.25 -17.29
N LEU A 618 5.81 27.98 -16.00
CA LEU A 618 7.13 27.64 -15.45
C LEU A 618 7.58 26.20 -15.77
N ILE A 619 6.69 25.36 -16.29
CA ILE A 619 6.90 23.93 -16.48
C ILE A 619 7.36 23.67 -17.91
N LYS A 620 8.52 23.00 -18.07
CA LYS A 620 9.09 22.61 -19.36
C LYS A 620 8.48 21.32 -19.89
N CYS A 621 8.24 20.33 -19.03
CA CYS A 621 7.63 19.07 -19.38
C CYS A 621 6.80 18.46 -18.24
N ALA A 622 5.84 17.63 -18.60
CA ALA A 622 4.93 17.02 -17.65
C ALA A 622 4.55 15.60 -18.03
N ALA A 623 4.47 14.71 -17.06
CA ALA A 623 3.94 13.37 -17.25
C ALA A 623 2.74 13.13 -16.31
N ALA A 624 1.62 12.69 -16.89
CA ALA A 624 0.38 12.39 -16.17
C ALA A 624 0.00 10.93 -16.37
N ASN A 625 -0.04 10.18 -15.25
CA ASN A 625 -0.40 8.77 -15.24
C ASN A 625 -1.82 8.60 -14.71
N SER A 626 -2.70 7.97 -15.47
CA SER A 626 -4.11 7.74 -15.13
C SER A 626 -4.82 9.00 -14.60
N PRO A 627 -4.82 10.13 -15.36
CA PRO A 627 -5.31 11.40 -14.86
C PRO A 627 -6.82 11.40 -14.69
N VAL A 628 -7.30 11.85 -13.55
CA VAL A 628 -8.68 12.31 -13.38
C VAL A 628 -8.80 13.66 -14.11
N ILE A 629 -9.67 13.77 -15.11
CA ILE A 629 -9.83 15.00 -15.89
C ILE A 629 -11.21 15.65 -15.71
N ASP A 630 -12.18 14.87 -15.40
CA ASP A 630 -13.57 15.31 -15.24
C ASP A 630 -14.18 14.69 -13.99
N TRP A 631 -14.47 15.53 -12.97
CA TRP A 631 -15.14 15.10 -11.73
C TRP A 631 -16.62 14.75 -11.93
N LYS A 632 -17.19 14.74 -13.18
CA LYS A 632 -18.51 14.25 -13.61
C LYS A 632 -18.46 12.80 -14.10
N LEU A 633 -17.39 12.48 -14.73
CA LEU A 633 -16.76 11.18 -14.86
C LEU A 633 -16.05 10.92 -13.54
N TYR A 634 -15.67 12.19 -12.91
CA TYR A 634 -15.48 12.66 -11.54
C TYR A 634 -15.74 14.21 -11.38
N GLY A 635 -16.20 15.06 -12.37
CA GLY A 635 -16.47 16.50 -12.32
C GLY A 635 -15.83 17.39 -13.42
N ASN A 636 -16.13 18.62 -13.61
CA ASN A 636 -16.03 19.50 -14.78
C ASN A 636 -14.65 19.75 -15.44
N MET A 637 -14.69 19.90 -16.79
CA MET A 637 -13.62 19.98 -17.79
C MET A 637 -12.57 21.10 -17.64
N MET A 638 -11.33 20.78 -18.04
CA MET A 638 -10.19 21.69 -18.18
C MET A 638 -9.97 22.18 -19.61
N LYS A 639 -9.41 23.41 -19.76
CA LYS A 639 -8.76 23.85 -21.01
C LYS A 639 -7.32 23.33 -20.99
N GLY A 640 -6.91 22.56 -21.99
CA GLY A 640 -5.58 21.96 -22.07
C GLY A 640 -4.45 22.99 -22.26
N PRO A 641 -3.21 22.61 -21.97
CA PRO A 641 -2.04 23.46 -22.10
C PRO A 641 -1.61 23.63 -23.57
N GLN A 642 -1.16 24.83 -23.92
CA GLN A 642 -0.37 25.07 -25.13
C GLN A 642 1.08 25.27 -24.68
N GLY A 643 2.00 24.38 -25.05
CA GLY A 643 3.41 24.66 -24.98
C GLY A 643 4.38 23.60 -24.44
N PRO A 644 4.25 23.00 -23.25
CA PRO A 644 5.23 22.05 -22.72
C PRO A 644 5.12 20.66 -23.37
N ASP A 645 6.22 19.90 -23.38
CA ASP A 645 6.17 18.49 -23.73
C ASP A 645 5.30 17.75 -22.71
N PHE A 646 4.34 16.96 -23.22
CA PHE A 646 3.37 16.28 -22.37
C PHE A 646 3.32 14.78 -22.67
N LEU A 647 3.55 13.96 -21.63
CA LEU A 647 3.44 12.51 -21.66
C LEU A 647 2.18 12.05 -20.91
N LEU A 648 1.25 11.43 -21.64
CA LEU A 648 0.05 10.82 -21.08
C LEU A 648 0.24 9.31 -20.96
N ILE A 649 0.00 8.77 -19.76
CA ILE A 649 0.19 7.35 -19.44
C ILE A 649 -1.13 6.79 -18.92
N HIS A 650 -1.54 5.57 -19.38
CA HIS A 650 -2.75 4.92 -18.88
C HIS A 650 -2.77 3.41 -19.15
N GLY A 651 -3.30 2.63 -18.18
CA GLY A 651 -3.68 1.23 -18.37
C GLY A 651 -5.08 1.14 -19.00
N THR A 652 -5.26 0.28 -20.01
CA THR A 652 -6.57 0.22 -20.72
C THR A 652 -7.66 -0.47 -19.91
N ALA A 653 -7.29 -1.27 -18.89
CA ALA A 653 -8.23 -1.94 -17.99
C ALA A 653 -8.21 -1.31 -16.58
N ASP A 654 -7.93 -0.01 -16.48
CA ASP A 654 -7.99 0.74 -15.23
C ASP A 654 -9.46 0.87 -14.79
N ALA A 655 -9.82 0.12 -13.74
CA ALA A 655 -11.16 0.11 -13.16
C ALA A 655 -11.38 1.24 -12.15
N ASN A 656 -10.31 1.87 -11.65
CA ASN A 656 -10.36 2.97 -10.69
C ASN A 656 -10.54 4.31 -11.43
N VAL A 657 -9.52 4.77 -12.15
CA VAL A 657 -9.62 5.93 -13.02
C VAL A 657 -9.79 5.42 -14.47
N HIS A 658 -11.03 5.23 -14.87
CA HIS A 658 -11.32 4.60 -16.16
C HIS A 658 -10.67 5.31 -17.35
N PHE A 659 -10.18 4.55 -18.35
CA PHE A 659 -9.54 5.07 -19.56
C PHE A 659 -10.37 6.13 -20.29
N GLN A 660 -11.69 6.20 -20.07
CA GLN A 660 -12.57 7.26 -20.58
C GLN A 660 -12.04 8.66 -20.27
N HIS A 661 -11.42 8.87 -19.10
CA HIS A 661 -10.79 10.15 -18.76
C HIS A 661 -9.72 10.54 -19.76
N SER A 662 -8.78 9.65 -20.05
CA SER A 662 -7.74 9.92 -21.06
C SER A 662 -8.30 10.08 -22.46
N ALA A 663 -9.31 9.31 -22.84
CA ALA A 663 -9.95 9.46 -24.15
C ALA A 663 -10.58 10.85 -24.34
N GLU A 664 -11.28 11.37 -23.33
CA GLU A 664 -11.83 12.74 -23.36
C GLU A 664 -10.73 13.81 -23.34
N LEU A 665 -9.64 13.59 -22.59
CA LEU A 665 -8.47 14.48 -22.60
C LEU A 665 -7.83 14.54 -24.00
N ILE A 666 -7.60 13.40 -24.64
CA ILE A 666 -7.02 13.29 -25.99
C ILE A 666 -7.89 14.04 -27.00
N LYS A 667 -9.20 13.81 -26.99
CA LYS A 667 -10.15 14.52 -27.82
C LYS A 667 -10.03 16.04 -27.67
N HIS A 668 -9.82 16.51 -26.46
CA HIS A 668 -9.61 17.92 -26.18
C HIS A 668 -8.25 18.43 -26.68
N LEU A 669 -7.15 17.69 -26.44
CA LEU A 669 -5.80 18.01 -26.90
C LEU A 669 -5.74 18.12 -28.41
N ILE A 670 -6.38 17.21 -29.16
CA ILE A 670 -6.51 17.24 -30.61
C ILE A 670 -7.24 18.52 -31.03
N LYS A 671 -8.34 18.87 -30.38
CA LYS A 671 -9.14 20.07 -30.72
C LYS A 671 -8.35 21.38 -30.60
N ILE A 672 -7.43 21.46 -29.64
CA ILE A 672 -6.61 22.66 -29.43
C ILE A 672 -5.25 22.60 -30.12
N GLY A 673 -4.94 21.52 -30.85
CA GLY A 673 -3.68 21.31 -31.56
C GLY A 673 -2.46 21.17 -30.63
N ALA A 674 -2.66 20.65 -29.44
CA ALA A 674 -1.55 20.41 -28.48
C ALA A 674 -0.75 19.16 -28.87
N ASN A 675 0.58 19.24 -28.77
CA ASN A 675 1.44 18.08 -28.89
C ASN A 675 1.42 17.26 -27.60
N TYR A 676 1.34 15.94 -27.72
CA TYR A 676 1.47 15.01 -26.61
C TYR A 676 2.03 13.67 -27.08
N THR A 677 2.73 13.00 -26.19
CA THR A 677 3.16 11.62 -26.35
C THR A 677 2.27 10.74 -25.48
N MET A 678 1.92 9.55 -25.94
CA MET A 678 1.06 8.63 -25.22
C MET A 678 1.73 7.30 -25.01
N GLN A 679 1.71 6.81 -23.77
CA GLN A 679 2.14 5.47 -23.37
C GLN A 679 0.93 4.70 -22.85
N LEU A 680 0.49 3.69 -23.62
CA LEU A 680 -0.60 2.79 -23.22
C LEU A 680 -0.06 1.46 -22.71
N TYR A 681 -0.73 0.93 -21.68
CA TYR A 681 -0.52 -0.41 -21.15
C TYR A 681 -1.78 -1.25 -21.38
N PRO A 682 -1.80 -2.09 -22.45
CA PRO A 682 -2.95 -2.92 -22.76
C PRO A 682 -3.27 -3.90 -21.63
N ASP A 683 -4.55 -3.99 -21.26
CA ASP A 683 -5.12 -4.88 -20.25
C ASP A 683 -4.57 -4.70 -18.82
N GLU A 684 -3.75 -3.68 -18.59
CA GLU A 684 -3.26 -3.31 -17.25
C GLU A 684 -4.26 -2.40 -16.53
N GLY A 685 -4.37 -2.60 -15.21
CA GLY A 685 -5.22 -1.80 -14.33
C GLY A 685 -4.55 -0.53 -13.82
N HIS A 686 -5.14 0.08 -12.77
CA HIS A 686 -4.59 1.26 -12.09
C HIS A 686 -3.21 1.00 -11.47
N PHE A 687 -3.00 -0.20 -10.94
CA PHE A 687 -1.71 -0.71 -10.49
C PHE A 687 -1.19 -1.68 -11.56
N LEU A 688 -0.10 -1.29 -12.20
CA LEU A 688 0.51 -2.06 -13.27
C LEU A 688 1.18 -3.34 -12.74
N SER A 689 1.28 -4.37 -13.56
CA SER A 689 2.10 -5.55 -13.29
C SER A 689 3.58 -5.18 -13.12
N LEU A 690 4.36 -6.04 -12.47
CA LEU A 690 5.78 -5.78 -12.19
C LEU A 690 6.58 -5.46 -13.47
N GLN A 691 6.32 -6.18 -14.57
CA GLN A 691 6.99 -5.97 -15.85
C GLN A 691 6.61 -4.60 -16.44
N SER A 692 5.33 -4.24 -16.40
CA SER A 692 4.84 -2.95 -16.88
C SER A 692 5.32 -1.79 -16.02
N GLN A 693 5.48 -1.98 -14.70
CA GLN A 693 6.09 -1.00 -13.79
C GLN A 693 7.57 -0.75 -14.12
N GLN A 694 8.33 -1.82 -14.44
CA GLN A 694 9.72 -1.67 -14.87
C GLN A 694 9.78 -0.85 -16.16
N HIS A 695 9.03 -1.21 -17.18
CA HIS A 695 8.96 -0.48 -18.45
C HIS A 695 8.53 0.98 -18.27
N LEU A 696 7.52 1.23 -17.41
CA LEU A 696 7.10 2.60 -17.08
C LEU A 696 8.24 3.39 -16.42
N SER A 697 8.99 2.78 -15.51
CA SER A 697 10.12 3.42 -14.85
C SER A 697 11.22 3.81 -15.83
N GLU A 698 11.53 2.92 -16.78
CA GLU A 698 12.48 3.19 -17.87
C GLU A 698 12.00 4.32 -18.79
N SER A 699 10.71 4.31 -19.16
CA SER A 699 10.08 5.34 -20.00
C SER A 699 10.09 6.71 -19.32
N LEU A 700 9.78 6.79 -18.02
CA LEU A 700 9.78 8.06 -17.27
C LEU A 700 11.20 8.61 -17.11
N VAL A 701 12.18 7.77 -16.78
CA VAL A 701 13.58 8.19 -16.69
C VAL A 701 14.06 8.71 -18.04
N GLY A 702 13.77 8.01 -19.15
CA GLY A 702 14.11 8.42 -20.51
C GLY A 702 13.44 9.75 -20.90
N TYR A 703 12.14 9.88 -20.61
CA TYR A 703 11.37 11.08 -20.89
C TYR A 703 11.94 12.33 -20.19
N PHE A 704 12.19 12.26 -18.88
CA PHE A 704 12.72 13.41 -18.15
C PHE A 704 14.19 13.70 -18.50
N ARG A 705 15.00 12.70 -18.81
CA ARG A 705 16.37 12.92 -19.38
C ARG A 705 16.30 13.73 -20.65
N THR A 706 15.48 13.31 -21.60
CA THR A 706 15.29 14.02 -22.88
C THR A 706 14.78 15.45 -22.66
N CYS A 707 13.80 15.62 -21.77
CA CYS A 707 13.27 16.94 -21.43
C CYS A 707 14.33 17.88 -20.86
N PHE A 708 15.23 17.39 -20.03
CA PHE A 708 16.23 18.23 -19.36
C PHE A 708 17.51 18.44 -20.18
N GLN A 709 17.68 17.74 -21.31
CA GLN A 709 18.80 18.00 -22.23
C GLN A 709 18.54 19.30 -23.00
N ASP A 710 19.56 20.17 -23.10
CA ASP A 710 19.56 21.30 -23.99
C ASP A 710 20.03 20.85 -25.38
N PHE A 711 19.13 20.80 -26.35
CA PHE A 711 19.49 20.58 -27.77
C PHE A 711 20.14 21.81 -28.44
N SER A 712 20.64 22.79 -27.68
CA SER A 712 21.18 24.03 -28.18
C SER A 712 22.70 24.07 -28.36
N THR A 713 23.40 22.95 -28.14
CA THR A 713 24.81 22.83 -28.58
C THR A 713 24.85 22.13 -29.94
N PRO A 714 25.20 22.83 -31.05
CA PRO A 714 25.55 22.13 -32.28
C PRO A 714 26.70 21.18 -31.98
N LEU A 715 26.61 19.95 -32.49
CA LEU A 715 27.74 19.03 -32.54
C LEU A 715 28.92 19.80 -33.19
N PRO A 716 30.16 19.71 -32.65
CA PRO A 716 31.29 20.25 -33.33
C PRO A 716 31.34 19.58 -34.73
N GLU A 717 31.24 20.40 -35.77
CA GLU A 717 31.52 19.96 -37.13
C GLU A 717 32.92 19.35 -37.10
N GLU A 718 33.07 18.06 -37.40
CA GLU A 718 34.32 17.47 -37.75
C GLU A 718 34.85 18.22 -38.98
N ILE A 719 35.85 19.06 -38.75
CA ILE A 719 36.63 19.69 -39.81
C ILE A 719 37.28 18.54 -40.58
N GLY A 720 36.68 18.19 -41.69
CA GLY A 720 37.29 17.31 -42.68
C GLY A 720 38.66 17.89 -43.06
N LYS A 721 39.73 17.16 -42.76
CA LYS A 721 41.01 17.37 -43.38
C LYS A 721 40.84 16.98 -44.85
N GLU A 722 40.75 17.97 -45.72
CA GLU A 722 41.13 17.81 -47.12
C GLU A 722 42.64 17.47 -47.12
N ASP A 723 42.95 16.24 -47.47
CA ASP A 723 44.30 15.88 -47.95
C ASP A 723 44.39 16.30 -49.41
N ASP A 724 45.11 17.40 -49.66
CA ASP A 724 45.73 17.72 -50.91
C ASP A 724 46.94 16.78 -51.10
N ASP A 725 46.90 15.90 -52.07
CA ASP A 725 47.84 15.53 -53.16
C ASP A 725 47.54 14.15 -53.78
#